data_247722d6c2805e94c8e711237c03839a
#
_entry.id   247722d6c2805e94c8e711237c03839a
#
_cell.length_a   1.000
_cell.length_b   1.000
_cell.length_c   1.000
_cell.angle_alpha   90.00
_cell.angle_beta   90.00
_cell.angle_gamma   90.00
#
_symmetry.space_group_name_H-M   'P 1'
#
loop_
_entity.id
_entity.type
_entity.pdbx_description
1 polymer ?
#
loop_
_entity_poly.entity_id
_entity_poly.type
_entity_poly.pdbx_seq_one_letter_code
_entity_poly.pdbx_strand_id
1 'polypeptide(L)'
;MYIEKMNSSTNSAHPSDEIEGSVQGHRDGHGYVIRDDGQSDIFLPPNEMRAVLHKDRVRVRIVRQDRRGRPEGRVVEIMERPRQPLIGRLLQESGVWLVAPEDKRYGQDVLIPTGALAIAKPGQVVVVELTEPPALFGQPVGRITEVLGEVDDPGMEIEIAVRKYAVPHEFSDACLALTQSLPDQVRVQDKKQRVDLTDVPLVTIDGEDARDFDDAVYCEPAKVGAGKGWRLLVAIADVSHYVQTGSAIDMDAYERATSVYFPRRVIPMLPEKLSNGLCSLNPEVERLCMVCDMLVTATGEVHAYQFYPAVMLSHARMTYTEVAAILTNTRGPEAAKRKALLPELLNLHGVFQALLIARRARGAVDFETTETQIVCDENGRIEKIVPRTRNEAHKLIEEAMLAANVCSADFIAQGKQHGLYRVHEGPTAEKQDILRTYLKAMAVGMSISENPRPAEYQAIAEATKDRPDAQQIHTMLLRSMQQAMYTPDNNGHFGLAFEAYTHFTSPIRRYPDLLVHRVIKAILGNTKYRLPALPLPGEAHAKLAKRLAARVAPPLAPGEKPRKKETGAALAETQAWEAAGLHCSANERRADEASRDVEAWLKCKYMHEHLGEEYSGKVSAITTFGVFVTLDEMYVEGLVHISELGGDYFKFDETRQELRGERSGMRFVIGTPVQVQVSRVDLDGRRIDFRLITEGEAVPPRGSKERGGARSDGKFAGKDAGKSAGKSSGKWEKEPRQGRQDRPARPERPARPDQQRAMPVDAVVVQEPVRPKPAPALVPAPVQEAPQAARKPSTQKAALLSKAAPPAKAAPVAAEATAAPKAAKTARTAPAAPAKKAAKRPPRD
;
A
#
# COMPACT_ATOMS: atom_id res chain seq x y z
N MET A 1 9.28 35.58 69.85
CA MET A 1 9.10 34.11 69.89
C MET A 1 7.78 33.77 69.25
N TYR A 2 7.77 33.88 67.94
CA TYR A 2 6.70 33.45 67.04
C TYR A 2 7.21 33.62 65.56
N ILE A 3 8.06 32.72 65.17
CA ILE A 3 8.40 32.48 63.72
C ILE A 3 8.80 31.02 63.70
N GLU A 4 8.04 30.22 63.01
CA GLU A 4 8.38 28.96 62.40
C GLU A 4 7.13 28.11 62.27
N LYS A 5 6.54 28.15 61.09
CA LYS A 5 5.93 27.01 60.42
C LYS A 5 5.28 27.50 59.11
N MET A 6 6.07 27.64 58.06
CA MET A 6 5.61 27.51 56.69
C MET A 6 6.12 26.15 56.20
N ASN A 7 5.19 25.24 56.21
CA ASN A 7 5.37 23.89 55.67
C ASN A 7 5.67 23.95 54.21
N SER A 8 6.85 23.49 53.84
CA SER A 8 7.16 22.96 52.50
C SER A 8 6.35 21.69 52.26
N SER A 9 5.24 21.74 51.59
CA SER A 9 4.60 20.59 50.97
C SER A 9 5.36 20.24 49.71
N THR A 10 6.45 19.52 49.80
CA THR A 10 7.02 18.75 48.74
C THR A 10 6.03 17.64 48.41
N ASN A 11 5.29 17.84 47.33
CA ASN A 11 4.47 16.81 46.71
C ASN A 11 5.41 15.70 46.20
N SER A 12 5.61 14.67 47.01
CA SER A 12 6.24 13.42 46.57
C SER A 12 5.25 12.71 45.64
N ALA A 13 5.35 12.98 44.35
CA ALA A 13 4.64 12.23 43.35
C ALA A 13 5.09 10.75 43.39
N HIS A 14 4.13 9.85 43.44
CA HIS A 14 4.37 8.41 43.34
C HIS A 14 4.95 8.08 41.95
N PRO A 15 5.94 7.14 41.84
CA PRO A 15 6.50 6.70 40.56
C PRO A 15 5.49 6.07 39.59
N SER A 16 4.24 5.85 40.00
CA SER A 16 3.17 5.20 39.23
C SER A 16 2.47 6.08 38.18
N ASP A 17 2.76 7.40 38.12
CA ASP A 17 2.06 8.34 37.24
C ASP A 17 2.85 8.71 35.96
N GLU A 18 3.99 8.09 35.74
CA GLU A 18 4.86 8.36 34.59
C GLU A 18 4.62 7.32 33.49
N ILE A 19 4.46 7.81 32.26
CA ILE A 19 4.07 7.03 31.10
C ILE A 19 5.17 7.14 30.05
N GLU A 20 5.56 6.01 29.48
CA GLU A 20 6.53 5.94 28.41
C GLU A 20 5.87 5.86 27.04
N GLY A 21 6.53 6.44 26.05
CA GLY A 21 6.07 6.41 24.67
C GLY A 21 6.96 7.20 23.71
N SER A 22 6.58 7.17 22.43
CA SER A 22 7.32 7.83 21.36
C SER A 22 6.62 9.12 20.93
N VAL A 23 7.40 10.20 20.74
CA VAL A 23 6.88 11.51 20.32
C VAL A 23 6.52 11.50 18.84
N GLN A 24 5.28 11.83 18.53
CA GLN A 24 4.83 12.17 17.19
C GLN A 24 4.60 13.69 17.11
N GLY A 25 5.56 14.42 16.50
CA GLY A 25 5.42 15.85 16.27
C GLY A 25 4.33 16.15 15.25
N HIS A 26 3.78 17.34 15.33
CA HIS A 26 2.83 17.90 14.38
C HIS A 26 3.40 19.18 13.77
N ARG A 27 3.13 19.43 12.50
CA ARG A 27 3.64 20.59 11.76
C ARG A 27 3.23 21.95 12.37
N ASP A 28 2.17 21.99 13.16
CA ASP A 28 1.72 23.20 13.85
C ASP A 28 2.46 23.43 15.19
N GLY A 29 3.57 22.71 15.42
CA GLY A 29 4.46 22.86 16.55
C GLY A 29 4.03 22.18 17.85
N HIS A 30 2.89 21.48 17.88
CA HIS A 30 2.48 20.60 18.97
C HIS A 30 2.84 19.15 18.64
N GLY A 31 2.60 18.24 19.56
CA GLY A 31 2.83 16.80 19.35
C GLY A 31 1.95 15.91 20.19
N TYR A 32 2.15 14.60 20.01
CA TYR A 32 1.50 13.56 20.79
C TYR A 32 2.54 12.54 21.25
N VAL A 33 2.35 11.97 22.41
CA VAL A 33 3.10 10.79 22.83
C VAL A 33 2.24 9.56 22.57
N ILE A 34 2.69 8.74 21.63
CA ILE A 34 2.12 7.42 21.36
C ILE A 34 2.56 6.50 22.49
N ARG A 35 1.63 6.10 23.33
CA ARG A 35 1.93 5.34 24.55
C ARG A 35 2.29 3.89 24.24
N ASP A 36 3.27 3.36 24.98
CA ASP A 36 3.64 1.95 24.86
C ASP A 36 2.59 0.99 25.43
N ASP A 37 1.75 1.46 26.34
CA ASP A 37 0.66 0.66 26.94
C ASP A 37 -0.62 0.58 26.07
N GLY A 38 -0.65 1.30 24.92
CA GLY A 38 -1.73 1.28 23.95
C GLY A 38 -3.01 1.99 24.37
N GLN A 39 -2.96 2.79 25.44
CA GLN A 39 -4.05 3.70 25.78
C GLN A 39 -4.02 4.95 24.90
N SER A 40 -4.97 5.87 25.11
CA SER A 40 -5.09 7.11 24.34
C SER A 40 -3.80 7.94 24.37
N ASP A 41 -3.43 8.47 23.21
CA ASP A 41 -2.24 9.32 23.04
C ASP A 41 -2.30 10.56 23.93
N ILE A 42 -1.13 11.00 24.41
CA ILE A 42 -1.01 12.16 25.29
C ILE A 42 -0.61 13.38 24.45
N PHE A 43 -1.40 14.43 24.52
CA PHE A 43 -1.11 15.70 23.83
C PHE A 43 0.07 16.41 24.46
N LEU A 44 1.04 16.84 23.65
CA LEU A 44 2.16 17.69 24.02
C LEU A 44 1.97 19.09 23.42
N PRO A 45 1.80 20.13 24.26
CA PRO A 45 1.68 21.49 23.76
C PRO A 45 3.01 22.01 23.17
N PRO A 46 3.00 23.10 22.37
CA PRO A 46 4.20 23.60 21.68
C PRO A 46 5.39 23.93 22.59
N ASN A 47 5.15 24.33 23.83
CA ASN A 47 6.20 24.59 24.80
C ASN A 47 6.95 23.33 25.22
N GLU A 48 6.27 22.20 25.34
CA GLU A 48 6.91 20.91 25.65
C GLU A 48 7.67 20.36 24.45
N MET A 49 7.20 20.64 23.21
CA MET A 49 7.84 20.23 21.97
C MET A 49 9.18 20.95 21.69
N ARG A 50 9.50 22.05 22.40
CA ARG A 50 10.76 22.78 22.17
C ARG A 50 12.00 21.98 22.48
N ALA A 51 11.96 21.06 23.43
CA ALA A 51 13.11 20.27 23.87
C ALA A 51 13.15 18.87 23.27
N VAL A 52 12.09 18.45 22.57
CA VAL A 52 11.94 17.11 22.01
C VAL A 52 11.83 17.15 20.50
N LEU A 53 12.17 16.04 19.87
CA LEU A 53 12.05 15.84 18.42
C LEU A 53 11.01 14.76 18.11
N HIS A 54 10.55 14.77 16.88
CA HIS A 54 9.76 13.66 16.35
C HIS A 54 10.53 12.35 16.45
N LYS A 55 9.89 11.29 16.95
CA LYS A 55 10.45 9.97 17.28
C LYS A 55 11.33 9.90 18.53
N ASP A 56 11.53 10.95 19.30
CA ASP A 56 12.15 10.82 20.61
C ASP A 56 11.33 9.88 21.50
N ARG A 57 11.99 8.98 22.20
CA ARG A 57 11.37 8.18 23.24
C ARG A 57 11.41 8.93 24.56
N VAL A 58 10.24 9.17 25.13
CA VAL A 58 10.12 10.04 26.30
C VAL A 58 9.33 9.37 27.41
N ARG A 59 9.60 9.83 28.63
CA ARG A 59 8.77 9.62 29.80
C ARG A 59 8.02 10.90 30.09
N VAL A 60 6.69 10.80 30.17
CA VAL A 60 5.79 11.94 30.38
C VAL A 60 4.89 11.73 31.57
N ARG A 61 4.48 12.84 32.20
CA ARG A 61 3.48 12.87 33.26
C ARG A 61 2.25 13.61 32.77
N ILE A 62 1.06 13.05 32.99
CA ILE A 62 -0.19 13.73 32.69
C ILE A 62 -0.40 14.88 33.69
N VAL A 63 -0.55 16.10 33.18
CA VAL A 63 -0.73 17.32 33.98
C VAL A 63 -2.21 17.67 34.11
N ARG A 64 -2.95 17.54 33.03
CA ARG A 64 -4.38 17.86 32.97
C ARG A 64 -5.07 17.12 31.85
N GLN A 65 -6.40 17.17 31.83
CA GLN A 65 -7.19 16.80 30.66
C GLN A 65 -7.73 18.08 29.98
N ASP A 66 -7.71 18.09 28.64
CA ASP A 66 -8.28 19.20 27.88
C ASP A 66 -9.83 19.21 28.02
N ARG A 67 -10.51 20.24 27.47
CA ARG A 67 -11.97 20.35 27.51
C ARG A 67 -12.72 19.19 26.82
N ARG A 68 -12.00 18.40 26.02
CA ARG A 68 -12.51 17.22 25.30
C ARG A 68 -12.14 15.91 25.99
N GLY A 69 -11.57 15.97 27.20
CA GLY A 69 -11.15 14.80 27.97
C GLY A 69 -9.83 14.16 27.52
N ARG A 70 -9.07 14.79 26.61
CA ARG A 70 -7.78 14.26 26.14
C ARG A 70 -6.68 14.59 27.15
N PRO A 71 -5.81 13.62 27.50
CA PRO A 71 -4.73 13.87 28.46
C PRO A 71 -3.68 14.81 27.84
N GLU A 72 -3.27 15.84 28.58
CA GLU A 72 -2.15 16.71 28.26
C GLU A 72 -0.96 16.35 29.14
N GLY A 73 0.19 16.12 28.51
CA GLY A 73 1.42 15.67 29.16
C GLY A 73 2.48 16.73 29.26
N ARG A 74 3.37 16.53 30.23
CA ARG A 74 4.64 17.22 30.39
C ARG A 74 5.77 16.22 30.27
N VAL A 75 6.80 16.55 29.48
CA VAL A 75 7.98 15.71 29.33
C VAL A 75 8.80 15.76 30.62
N VAL A 76 9.06 14.59 31.19
CA VAL A 76 9.90 14.41 32.38
C VAL A 76 11.34 14.13 31.99
N GLU A 77 11.51 13.23 31.01
CA GLU A 77 12.81 12.75 30.57
C GLU A 77 12.76 12.30 29.10
N ILE A 78 13.86 12.53 28.38
CA ILE A 78 14.10 11.95 27.05
C ILE A 78 14.95 10.70 27.27
N MET A 79 14.33 9.54 27.11
CA MET A 79 14.97 8.23 27.35
C MET A 79 15.91 7.83 26.22
N GLU A 80 15.48 8.08 24.97
CA GLU A 80 16.23 7.74 23.78
C GLU A 80 15.93 8.75 22.67
N ARG A 81 16.97 9.15 21.95
CA ARG A 81 16.84 10.00 20.75
C ARG A 81 17.45 9.28 19.56
N PRO A 82 16.64 8.96 18.51
CA PRO A 82 17.15 8.34 17.31
C PRO A 82 18.18 9.23 16.64
N ARG A 83 19.36 8.69 16.34
CA ARG A 83 20.42 9.38 15.60
C ARG A 83 20.15 9.28 14.09
N GLN A 84 19.00 9.77 13.65
CA GLN A 84 18.68 9.82 12.22
C GLN A 84 19.12 11.18 11.67
N PRO A 85 19.84 11.21 10.52
CA PRO A 85 20.13 12.46 9.87
C PRO A 85 18.83 13.15 9.43
N LEU A 86 18.81 14.48 9.51
CA LEU A 86 17.69 15.30 9.05
C LEU A 86 17.95 15.77 7.63
N ILE A 87 16.91 15.82 6.82
CA ILE A 87 16.96 16.38 5.47
C ILE A 87 16.22 17.68 5.50
N GLY A 88 16.75 18.66 4.82
CA GLY A 88 16.09 19.95 4.72
C GLY A 88 16.74 20.86 3.70
N ARG A 89 16.12 22.02 3.51
CA ARG A 89 16.60 23.07 2.62
C ARG A 89 17.49 24.04 3.39
N LEU A 90 18.69 24.29 2.87
CA LEU A 90 19.61 25.26 3.43
C LEU A 90 19.14 26.69 3.10
N LEU A 91 18.93 27.49 4.13
CA LEU A 91 18.50 28.86 4.05
C LEU A 91 19.58 29.78 4.66
N GLN A 92 19.62 31.01 4.20
CA GLN A 92 20.44 32.05 4.81
C GLN A 92 19.56 33.24 5.14
N GLU A 93 19.37 33.51 6.43
CA GLU A 93 18.56 34.63 6.91
C GLU A 93 19.39 35.56 7.78
N SER A 94 19.49 36.82 7.40
CA SER A 94 20.24 37.85 8.15
C SER A 94 21.68 37.43 8.54
N GLY A 95 22.35 36.64 7.68
CA GLY A 95 23.71 36.15 7.91
C GLY A 95 23.81 34.88 8.76
N VAL A 96 22.69 34.33 9.21
CA VAL A 96 22.59 33.07 9.93
C VAL A 96 22.22 31.97 8.94
N TRP A 97 22.86 30.80 9.06
CA TRP A 97 22.59 29.65 8.26
C TRP A 97 21.65 28.70 9.01
N LEU A 98 20.56 28.33 8.36
CA LEU A 98 19.52 27.47 8.91
C LEU A 98 19.20 26.37 7.91
N VAL A 99 18.87 25.19 8.41
CA VAL A 99 18.25 24.16 7.59
C VAL A 99 16.82 23.97 8.04
N ALA A 100 15.89 24.28 7.15
CA ALA A 100 14.46 24.00 7.36
C ALA A 100 14.19 22.53 7.07
N PRO A 101 13.80 21.70 8.08
CA PRO A 101 13.55 20.29 7.87
C PRO A 101 12.41 20.04 6.85
N GLU A 102 12.64 19.09 5.97
CA GLU A 102 11.65 18.63 5.00
C GLU A 102 10.45 17.98 5.70
N ASP A 103 10.72 17.23 6.75
CA ASP A 103 9.68 16.66 7.60
C ASP A 103 9.25 17.70 8.65
N LYS A 104 8.14 18.37 8.38
CA LYS A 104 7.58 19.44 9.25
C LYS A 104 7.18 18.96 10.64
N ARG A 105 7.20 17.64 10.91
CA ARG A 105 6.97 17.09 12.25
C ARG A 105 8.11 17.40 13.23
N TYR A 106 9.31 17.76 12.72
CA TYR A 106 10.41 18.24 13.56
C TYR A 106 10.16 19.63 14.15
N GLY A 107 9.38 20.48 13.47
CA GLY A 107 8.84 21.73 14.01
C GLY A 107 9.82 22.86 14.28
N GLN A 108 11.13 22.66 14.11
CA GLN A 108 12.19 23.64 14.36
C GLN A 108 13.26 23.57 13.27
N ASP A 109 13.76 24.74 12.87
CA ASP A 109 14.90 24.83 11.97
C ASP A 109 16.21 24.52 12.72
N VAL A 110 17.15 23.91 12.01
CA VAL A 110 18.47 23.53 12.55
C VAL A 110 19.48 24.62 12.24
N LEU A 111 20.14 25.15 13.25
CA LEU A 111 21.22 26.12 13.10
C LEU A 111 22.47 25.43 12.57
N ILE A 112 23.09 26.01 11.55
CA ILE A 112 24.33 25.50 10.96
C ILE A 112 25.46 26.53 11.18
N PRO A 113 26.47 26.21 12.02
CA PRO A 113 27.65 27.07 12.16
C PRO A 113 28.39 27.22 10.81
N THR A 114 28.98 28.37 10.56
CA THR A 114 29.71 28.66 9.29
C THR A 114 30.81 27.64 8.97
N GLY A 115 31.45 27.05 9.98
CA GLY A 115 32.45 26.00 9.82
C GLY A 115 31.86 24.60 9.49
N ALA A 116 30.54 24.44 9.57
CA ALA A 116 29.83 23.17 9.35
C ALA A 116 28.98 23.13 8.05
N LEU A 117 29.14 24.14 7.18
CA LEU A 117 28.39 24.30 5.91
C LEU A 117 28.85 23.37 4.78
N ALA A 118 30.03 22.74 4.92
CA ALA A 118 30.68 22.03 3.82
C ALA A 118 30.76 22.93 2.55
N ILE A 119 30.33 22.40 1.37
CA ILE A 119 30.30 23.12 0.07
C ILE A 119 28.88 23.57 -0.30
N ALA A 120 27.92 23.49 0.64
CA ALA A 120 26.50 23.75 0.36
C ALA A 120 26.23 25.23 0.08
N LYS A 121 25.24 25.48 -0.79
CA LYS A 121 24.76 26.81 -1.17
C LYS A 121 23.31 27.01 -0.68
N PRO A 122 22.88 28.29 -0.46
CA PRO A 122 21.48 28.56 -0.12
C PRO A 122 20.54 28.01 -1.18
N GLY A 123 19.44 27.41 -0.76
CA GLY A 123 18.43 26.80 -1.62
C GLY A 123 18.60 25.29 -1.82
N GLN A 124 19.80 24.77 -1.62
CA GLN A 124 20.08 23.35 -1.83
C GLN A 124 19.46 22.46 -0.74
N VAL A 125 19.11 21.25 -1.14
CA VAL A 125 18.68 20.18 -0.24
C VAL A 125 19.92 19.51 0.35
N VAL A 126 19.96 19.40 1.66
CA VAL A 126 21.12 18.90 2.40
C VAL A 126 20.70 17.86 3.45
N VAL A 127 21.63 17.00 3.80
CA VAL A 127 21.52 16.07 4.92
C VAL A 127 22.30 16.63 6.09
N VAL A 128 21.68 16.70 7.26
CA VAL A 128 22.23 17.31 8.47
C VAL A 128 22.27 16.28 9.60
N GLU A 129 23.42 16.17 10.26
CA GLU A 129 23.56 15.47 11.51
C GLU A 129 23.51 16.48 12.66
N LEU A 130 22.67 16.23 13.67
CA LEU A 130 22.59 17.08 14.84
C LEU A 130 23.83 16.92 15.72
N THR A 131 24.51 18.03 15.99
CA THR A 131 25.65 18.11 16.93
C THR A 131 25.19 18.47 18.34
N GLU A 132 24.17 19.34 18.41
CA GLU A 132 23.51 19.70 19.67
C GLU A 132 22.00 19.54 19.51
N PRO A 133 21.35 18.77 20.39
CA PRO A 133 19.90 18.59 20.35
C PRO A 133 19.18 19.86 20.80
N PRO A 134 17.88 20.02 20.43
CA PRO A 134 17.08 21.15 20.91
C PRO A 134 16.96 21.14 22.44
N ALA A 135 16.88 22.33 23.01
CA ALA A 135 16.64 22.57 24.43
C ALA A 135 15.47 23.54 24.62
N LEU A 136 14.95 23.66 25.84
CA LEU A 136 13.83 24.57 26.14
C LEU A 136 14.05 26.02 25.65
N PHE A 137 15.33 26.47 25.65
CA PHE A 137 15.73 27.83 25.25
C PHE A 137 16.81 27.84 24.17
N GLY A 138 17.07 26.73 23.50
CA GLY A 138 18.07 26.57 22.45
C GLY A 138 17.55 25.84 21.22
N GLN A 139 17.84 26.39 20.05
CA GLN A 139 17.58 25.71 18.79
C GLN A 139 18.54 24.55 18.59
N PRO A 140 18.16 23.50 17.85
CA PRO A 140 19.08 22.42 17.49
C PRO A 140 20.21 22.96 16.62
N VAL A 141 21.43 22.47 16.85
CA VAL A 141 22.61 22.80 16.03
C VAL A 141 23.03 21.54 15.27
N GLY A 142 23.42 21.70 14.01
CA GLY A 142 23.84 20.59 13.17
C GLY A 142 25.02 20.90 12.28
N ARG A 143 25.50 19.85 11.60
CA ARG A 143 26.49 19.94 10.53
C ARG A 143 25.94 19.31 9.26
N ILE A 144 26.26 19.86 8.12
CA ILE A 144 25.92 19.27 6.82
C ILE A 144 26.87 18.10 6.57
N THR A 145 26.32 16.93 6.31
CA THR A 145 27.06 15.70 6.01
C THR A 145 27.03 15.38 4.51
N GLU A 146 25.95 15.76 3.81
CA GLU A 146 25.77 15.49 2.37
C GLU A 146 25.01 16.64 1.73
N VAL A 147 25.36 16.98 0.49
CA VAL A 147 24.64 17.95 -0.36
C VAL A 147 23.98 17.16 -1.48
N LEU A 148 22.65 17.14 -1.52
CA LEU A 148 21.89 16.36 -2.50
C LEU A 148 21.75 17.07 -3.84
N GLY A 149 21.64 18.38 -3.86
CA GLY A 149 21.48 19.22 -5.07
C GLY A 149 20.39 20.29 -4.93
N GLU A 150 19.94 20.80 -6.05
CA GLU A 150 18.84 21.78 -6.08
C GLU A 150 17.49 21.07 -5.93
N VAL A 151 16.50 21.77 -5.35
CA VAL A 151 15.16 21.19 -5.13
C VAL A 151 14.45 20.81 -6.44
N ASP A 152 14.81 21.48 -7.55
CA ASP A 152 14.20 21.25 -8.85
C ASP A 152 14.95 20.22 -9.71
N ASP A 153 16.04 19.67 -9.20
CA ASP A 153 16.77 18.60 -9.90
C ASP A 153 15.87 17.38 -10.13
N PRO A 154 15.90 16.77 -11.32
CA PRO A 154 15.11 15.60 -11.61
C PRO A 154 15.44 14.43 -10.67
N GLY A 155 14.43 13.91 -9.94
CA GLY A 155 14.63 12.82 -8.99
C GLY A 155 14.90 13.27 -7.54
N MET A 156 15.02 14.57 -7.28
CA MET A 156 15.24 15.09 -5.94
C MET A 156 14.13 14.65 -4.96
N GLU A 157 12.90 14.56 -5.42
CA GLU A 157 11.79 14.08 -4.64
C GLU A 157 11.99 12.63 -4.15
N ILE A 158 12.67 11.80 -4.95
CA ILE A 158 13.00 10.41 -4.59
C ILE A 158 14.15 10.41 -3.58
N GLU A 159 15.19 11.20 -3.80
CA GLU A 159 16.33 11.33 -2.86
C GLU A 159 15.87 11.81 -1.48
N ILE A 160 14.97 12.78 -1.44
CA ILE A 160 14.35 13.26 -0.22
C ILE A 160 13.56 12.15 0.46
N ALA A 161 12.66 11.46 -0.28
CA ALA A 161 11.81 10.42 0.29
C ALA A 161 12.62 9.24 0.82
N VAL A 162 13.63 8.79 0.07
CA VAL A 162 14.52 7.69 0.47
C VAL A 162 15.14 7.94 1.84
N ARG A 163 15.67 9.14 2.08
CA ARG A 163 16.31 9.51 3.35
C ARG A 163 15.30 9.83 4.44
N LYS A 164 14.21 10.54 4.13
CA LYS A 164 13.11 10.89 5.05
C LYS A 164 12.49 9.65 5.68
N TYR A 165 12.29 8.61 4.88
CA TYR A 165 11.72 7.34 5.31
C TYR A 165 12.78 6.30 5.69
N ALA A 166 14.07 6.66 5.67
CA ALA A 166 15.19 5.76 5.91
C ALA A 166 15.09 4.46 5.09
N VAL A 167 14.80 4.59 3.80
CA VAL A 167 14.76 3.45 2.86
C VAL A 167 16.20 3.02 2.57
N PRO A 168 16.60 1.76 2.82
CA PRO A 168 17.91 1.26 2.45
C PRO A 168 18.07 1.28 0.93
N HIS A 169 18.97 2.10 0.41
CA HIS A 169 19.13 2.34 -1.04
C HIS A 169 20.48 1.92 -1.58
N GLU A 170 21.47 1.72 -0.73
CA GLU A 170 22.79 1.20 -1.09
C GLU A 170 22.93 -0.25 -0.62
N PHE A 171 23.59 -1.07 -1.40
CA PHE A 171 23.96 -2.43 -1.00
C PHE A 171 25.30 -2.42 -0.30
N SER A 172 25.49 -3.29 0.68
CA SER A 172 26.77 -3.45 1.35
C SER A 172 27.85 -3.97 0.40
N ASP A 173 29.12 -3.59 0.64
CA ASP A 173 30.25 -4.07 -0.15
C ASP A 173 30.33 -5.61 -0.16
N ALA A 174 29.99 -6.24 0.95
CA ALA A 174 29.95 -7.70 1.07
C ALA A 174 28.85 -8.31 0.17
N CYS A 175 27.68 -7.66 0.09
CA CYS A 175 26.60 -8.06 -0.81
C CYS A 175 27.03 -7.92 -2.27
N LEU A 176 27.62 -6.79 -2.65
CA LEU A 176 28.09 -6.52 -4.01
C LEU A 176 29.18 -7.50 -4.42
N ALA A 177 30.17 -7.76 -3.57
CA ALA A 177 31.24 -8.71 -3.84
C ALA A 177 30.71 -10.14 -4.01
N LEU A 178 29.78 -10.58 -3.16
CA LEU A 178 29.13 -11.88 -3.29
C LEU A 178 28.31 -11.96 -4.59
N THR A 179 27.56 -10.93 -4.93
CA THR A 179 26.77 -10.85 -6.16
C THR A 179 27.64 -10.95 -7.41
N GLN A 180 28.79 -10.30 -7.43
CA GLN A 180 29.74 -10.39 -8.55
C GLN A 180 30.27 -11.82 -8.74
N SER A 181 30.41 -12.59 -7.67
CA SER A 181 30.88 -13.98 -7.72
C SER A 181 29.86 -14.98 -8.28
N LEU A 182 28.58 -14.58 -8.36
CA LEU A 182 27.53 -15.41 -8.92
C LEU A 182 27.67 -15.54 -10.45
N PRO A 183 27.25 -16.68 -11.03
CA PRO A 183 27.30 -16.88 -12.48
C PRO A 183 26.33 -15.94 -13.21
N ASP A 184 26.55 -15.70 -14.50
CA ASP A 184 25.65 -14.91 -15.34
C ASP A 184 24.53 -15.77 -15.97
N GLN A 185 24.68 -17.09 -15.96
CA GLN A 185 23.74 -18.05 -16.52
C GLN A 185 23.57 -19.26 -15.59
N VAL A 186 22.49 -19.99 -15.77
CA VAL A 186 22.20 -21.24 -15.06
C VAL A 186 23.27 -22.28 -15.43
N ARG A 187 23.96 -22.83 -14.43
CA ARG A 187 25.00 -23.83 -14.63
C ARG A 187 24.40 -25.23 -14.72
N VAL A 188 25.09 -26.14 -15.40
CA VAL A 188 24.67 -27.55 -15.51
C VAL A 188 24.48 -28.21 -14.13
N GLN A 189 25.28 -27.82 -13.13
CA GLN A 189 25.16 -28.35 -11.77
C GLN A 189 23.88 -27.87 -11.06
N ASP A 190 23.38 -26.67 -11.40
CA ASP A 190 22.19 -26.07 -10.82
C ASP A 190 20.90 -26.73 -11.32
N LYS A 191 20.97 -27.43 -12.46
CA LYS A 191 19.86 -28.18 -13.07
C LYS A 191 19.66 -29.57 -12.45
N LYS A 192 20.62 -30.07 -11.68
CA LYS A 192 20.53 -31.40 -11.07
C LYS A 192 19.34 -31.49 -10.13
N GLN A 193 18.62 -32.61 -10.21
CA GLN A 193 17.43 -32.90 -9.38
C GLN A 193 16.26 -31.92 -9.59
N ARG A 194 16.22 -31.25 -10.75
CA ARG A 194 15.10 -30.39 -11.16
C ARG A 194 14.35 -31.02 -12.32
N VAL A 195 13.06 -30.77 -12.35
CA VAL A 195 12.21 -31.14 -13.48
C VAL A 195 12.56 -30.24 -14.67
N ASP A 196 12.72 -30.82 -15.83
CA ASP A 196 12.95 -30.06 -17.06
C ASP A 196 11.60 -29.67 -17.68
N LEU A 197 11.33 -28.37 -17.74
CA LEU A 197 10.14 -27.75 -18.34
C LEU A 197 10.51 -26.83 -19.50
N THR A 198 11.70 -26.96 -20.07
CA THR A 198 12.16 -26.10 -21.17
C THR A 198 11.31 -26.22 -22.44
N ASP A 199 10.67 -27.37 -22.64
CA ASP A 199 9.77 -27.63 -23.79
C ASP A 199 8.31 -27.21 -23.50
N VAL A 200 7.96 -26.87 -22.24
CA VAL A 200 6.61 -26.41 -21.87
C VAL A 200 6.48 -24.93 -22.22
N PRO A 201 5.46 -24.51 -23.00
CA PRO A 201 5.34 -23.13 -23.46
C PRO A 201 4.84 -22.18 -22.35
N LEU A 202 5.64 -22.10 -21.28
CA LEU A 202 5.49 -21.12 -20.20
C LEU A 202 5.72 -19.72 -20.75
N VAL A 203 4.90 -18.75 -20.33
CA VAL A 203 5.01 -17.34 -20.72
C VAL A 203 5.01 -16.44 -19.50
N THR A 204 5.74 -15.33 -19.55
CA THR A 204 5.65 -14.24 -18.58
C THR A 204 4.68 -13.17 -19.09
N ILE A 205 3.80 -12.64 -18.23
CA ILE A 205 2.80 -11.61 -18.56
C ILE A 205 2.86 -10.52 -17.49
N ASP A 206 3.37 -9.33 -17.86
CA ASP A 206 3.62 -8.25 -16.92
C ASP A 206 3.45 -6.87 -17.57
N GLY A 207 3.74 -5.79 -16.86
CA GLY A 207 3.76 -4.43 -17.39
C GLY A 207 4.83 -4.21 -18.46
N GLU A 208 4.65 -3.18 -19.27
CA GLU A 208 5.57 -2.83 -20.36
C GLU A 208 6.99 -2.53 -19.85
N ASP A 209 7.11 -1.90 -18.69
CA ASP A 209 8.36 -1.44 -18.08
C ASP A 209 9.01 -2.47 -17.15
N ALA A 210 8.35 -3.62 -16.89
CA ALA A 210 8.85 -4.64 -15.98
C ALA A 210 10.14 -5.28 -16.50
N ARG A 211 11.08 -5.55 -15.58
CA ARG A 211 12.37 -6.21 -15.85
C ARG A 211 12.63 -7.40 -14.93
N ASP A 212 11.94 -7.46 -13.80
CA ASP A 212 12.05 -8.43 -12.72
C ASP A 212 10.86 -9.41 -12.75
N PHE A 213 10.86 -10.31 -13.75
CA PHE A 213 9.78 -11.28 -13.95
C PHE A 213 9.85 -12.37 -12.89
N ASP A 214 8.99 -12.29 -11.90
CA ASP A 214 8.89 -13.26 -10.81
C ASP A 214 8.17 -14.55 -11.25
N ASP A 215 7.17 -14.45 -12.15
CA ASP A 215 6.26 -15.53 -12.49
C ASP A 215 6.14 -15.80 -13.99
N ALA A 216 5.91 -17.09 -14.29
CA ALA A 216 5.51 -17.57 -15.60
C ALA A 216 4.39 -18.60 -15.46
N VAL A 217 3.47 -18.58 -16.41
CA VAL A 217 2.25 -19.39 -16.35
C VAL A 217 2.07 -20.26 -17.60
N TYR A 218 1.43 -21.43 -17.39
CA TYR A 218 1.01 -22.33 -18.45
C TYR A 218 -0.27 -23.04 -18.04
N CYS A 219 -1.16 -23.31 -18.99
CA CYS A 219 -2.39 -24.01 -18.72
C CYS A 219 -2.79 -24.95 -19.86
N GLU A 220 -3.19 -26.16 -19.49
CA GLU A 220 -3.71 -27.17 -20.42
C GLU A 220 -5.01 -27.79 -19.90
N PRO A 221 -5.91 -28.25 -20.78
CA PRO A 221 -7.10 -29.00 -20.36
C PRO A 221 -6.69 -30.30 -19.68
N ALA A 222 -7.34 -30.62 -18.57
CA ALA A 222 -7.07 -31.84 -17.82
C ALA A 222 -8.36 -32.52 -17.34
N LYS A 223 -8.27 -33.81 -17.03
CA LYS A 223 -9.31 -34.51 -16.31
C LYS A 223 -9.08 -34.32 -14.81
N VAL A 224 -10.05 -33.73 -14.15
CA VAL A 224 -9.98 -33.48 -12.70
C VAL A 224 -11.09 -34.26 -12.00
N GLY A 225 -10.69 -35.26 -11.22
CA GLY A 225 -11.64 -36.21 -10.66
C GLY A 225 -12.46 -36.92 -11.74
N ALA A 226 -13.80 -36.85 -11.66
CA ALA A 226 -14.72 -37.39 -12.67
C ALA A 226 -15.06 -36.39 -13.80
N GLY A 227 -14.64 -35.11 -13.69
CA GLY A 227 -15.00 -34.01 -14.57
C GLY A 227 -13.86 -33.53 -15.48
N LYS A 228 -14.18 -32.50 -16.26
CA LYS A 228 -13.21 -31.73 -17.01
C LYS A 228 -12.73 -30.57 -16.15
N GLY A 229 -11.50 -30.13 -16.35
CA GLY A 229 -10.89 -28.98 -15.70
C GLY A 229 -9.59 -28.62 -16.41
N TRP A 230 -8.67 -28.05 -15.67
CA TRP A 230 -7.39 -27.61 -16.17
C TRP A 230 -6.24 -28.04 -15.27
N ARG A 231 -5.07 -28.22 -15.87
CA ARG A 231 -3.81 -28.24 -15.15
C ARG A 231 -3.18 -26.86 -15.35
N LEU A 232 -2.99 -26.15 -14.25
CA LEU A 232 -2.40 -24.82 -14.20
C LEU A 232 -1.02 -24.90 -13.56
N LEU A 233 0.03 -24.51 -14.28
CA LEU A 233 1.39 -24.37 -13.77
C LEU A 233 1.65 -22.89 -13.50
N VAL A 234 2.09 -22.61 -12.25
CA VAL A 234 2.63 -21.33 -11.84
C VAL A 234 4.08 -21.55 -11.45
N ALA A 235 4.98 -21.10 -12.29
CA ALA A 235 6.42 -21.20 -12.12
C ALA A 235 6.96 -19.89 -11.57
N ILE A 236 7.58 -19.91 -10.38
CA ILE A 236 8.10 -18.73 -9.69
C ILE A 236 9.62 -18.80 -9.63
N ALA A 237 10.28 -17.67 -9.89
CA ALA A 237 11.73 -17.53 -9.84
C ALA A 237 12.32 -18.13 -8.55
N ASP A 238 13.27 -19.06 -8.68
CA ASP A 238 13.89 -19.73 -7.54
C ASP A 238 15.02 -18.91 -6.92
N VAL A 239 14.68 -17.74 -6.37
CA VAL A 239 15.62 -16.82 -5.71
C VAL A 239 16.36 -17.51 -4.57
N SER A 240 15.69 -18.40 -3.84
CA SER A 240 16.27 -19.12 -2.69
C SER A 240 17.40 -20.09 -3.06
N HIS A 241 17.62 -20.34 -4.34
CA HIS A 241 18.79 -21.08 -4.82
C HIS A 241 20.07 -20.23 -4.76
N TYR A 242 19.97 -18.96 -5.10
CA TYR A 242 21.10 -18.04 -5.16
C TYR A 242 21.30 -17.27 -3.87
N VAL A 243 20.22 -16.90 -3.19
CA VAL A 243 20.24 -16.15 -1.93
C VAL A 243 20.14 -17.11 -0.76
N GLN A 244 21.32 -17.56 -0.30
CA GLN A 244 21.45 -18.51 0.79
C GLN A 244 21.18 -17.83 2.14
N THR A 245 20.49 -18.53 3.04
CA THR A 245 20.18 -18.03 4.40
C THR A 245 21.44 -17.56 5.13
N GLY A 246 21.44 -16.33 5.64
CA GLY A 246 22.55 -15.71 6.39
C GLY A 246 23.70 -15.21 5.51
N SER A 247 23.61 -15.30 4.17
CA SER A 247 24.60 -14.67 3.27
C SER A 247 24.49 -13.13 3.30
N ALA A 248 25.51 -12.43 2.82
CA ALA A 248 25.48 -10.97 2.75
C ALA A 248 24.30 -10.45 1.90
N ILE A 249 23.98 -11.14 0.81
CA ILE A 249 22.80 -10.81 -0.02
C ILE A 249 21.50 -11.02 0.77
N ASP A 250 21.42 -12.08 1.57
CA ASP A 250 20.24 -12.36 2.41
C ASP A 250 20.05 -11.32 3.51
N MET A 251 21.14 -10.85 4.11
CA MET A 251 21.09 -9.82 5.16
C MET A 251 20.60 -8.48 4.60
N ASP A 252 21.13 -8.05 3.45
CA ASP A 252 20.68 -6.82 2.79
C ASP A 252 19.23 -6.93 2.29
N ALA A 253 18.84 -8.10 1.76
CA ALA A 253 17.47 -8.37 1.35
C ALA A 253 16.49 -8.35 2.54
N TYR A 254 16.89 -8.86 3.71
CA TYR A 254 16.10 -8.77 4.93
C TYR A 254 15.94 -7.33 5.41
N GLU A 255 17.02 -6.57 5.46
CA GLU A 255 16.98 -5.15 5.88
C GLU A 255 16.01 -4.34 5.01
N ARG A 256 16.02 -4.56 3.71
CA ARG A 256 15.10 -3.94 2.75
C ARG A 256 13.69 -4.49 2.87
N ALA A 257 13.55 -5.80 3.03
CA ALA A 257 12.34 -6.61 3.12
C ALA A 257 11.40 -6.55 1.90
N THR A 258 11.42 -5.46 1.13
CA THR A 258 10.65 -5.29 -0.10
C THR A 258 11.35 -4.32 -1.05
N SER A 259 11.13 -4.48 -2.36
CA SER A 259 11.48 -3.44 -3.34
C SER A 259 10.55 -2.24 -3.17
N VAL A 260 11.05 -1.03 -3.46
CA VAL A 260 10.27 0.22 -3.41
C VAL A 260 10.15 0.77 -4.83
N TYR A 261 8.90 0.95 -5.27
CA TYR A 261 8.60 1.41 -6.63
C TYR A 261 8.18 2.89 -6.59
N PHE A 262 9.05 3.75 -7.12
CA PHE A 262 8.74 5.15 -7.39
C PHE A 262 8.36 5.34 -8.86
N PRO A 263 7.64 6.39 -9.23
CA PRO A 263 7.19 6.59 -10.63
C PRO A 263 8.30 6.54 -11.69
N ARG A 264 9.55 6.81 -11.31
CA ARG A 264 10.69 6.89 -12.25
C ARG A 264 11.88 6.02 -11.85
N ARG A 265 11.86 5.41 -10.67
CA ARG A 265 12.99 4.65 -10.15
C ARG A 265 12.50 3.52 -9.25
N VAL A 266 13.12 2.37 -9.37
CA VAL A 266 12.91 1.25 -8.44
C VAL A 266 14.14 1.14 -7.54
N ILE A 267 13.92 0.99 -6.23
CA ILE A 267 14.96 0.56 -5.29
C ILE A 267 14.73 -0.93 -5.03
N PRO A 268 15.50 -1.81 -5.66
CA PRO A 268 15.23 -3.23 -5.62
C PRO A 268 15.64 -3.86 -4.28
N MET A 269 14.95 -4.92 -3.87
CA MET A 269 15.31 -5.72 -2.71
C MET A 269 16.62 -6.47 -2.93
N LEU A 270 16.88 -6.92 -4.14
CA LEU A 270 18.07 -7.67 -4.54
C LEU A 270 18.90 -6.88 -5.56
N PRO A 271 20.23 -7.06 -5.61
CA PRO A 271 21.05 -6.46 -6.66
C PRO A 271 20.54 -6.80 -8.07
N GLU A 272 20.67 -5.87 -9.02
CA GLU A 272 20.11 -5.99 -10.38
C GLU A 272 20.62 -7.22 -11.15
N LYS A 273 21.84 -7.68 -10.89
CA LYS A 273 22.37 -8.94 -11.45
C LYS A 273 21.47 -10.13 -11.12
N LEU A 274 20.79 -10.09 -9.95
CA LEU A 274 19.82 -11.10 -9.53
C LEU A 274 18.41 -10.71 -9.99
N SER A 275 17.92 -9.52 -9.59
CA SER A 275 16.52 -9.14 -9.81
C SER A 275 16.15 -9.02 -11.28
N ASN A 276 16.97 -8.40 -12.11
CA ASN A 276 16.72 -8.23 -13.54
C ASN A 276 17.41 -9.29 -14.40
N GLY A 277 18.39 -10.00 -13.82
CA GLY A 277 19.26 -10.95 -14.51
C GLY A 277 18.95 -12.39 -14.21
N LEU A 278 19.72 -12.98 -13.26
CA LEU A 278 19.78 -14.42 -13.04
C LEU A 278 18.47 -15.03 -12.49
N CYS A 279 17.72 -14.25 -11.68
CA CYS A 279 16.43 -14.69 -11.12
C CYS A 279 15.26 -14.38 -12.07
N SER A 280 15.29 -13.24 -12.75
CA SER A 280 14.21 -12.83 -13.65
C SER A 280 13.94 -13.87 -14.73
N LEU A 281 12.68 -14.29 -14.90
CA LEU A 281 12.25 -15.30 -15.89
C LEU A 281 12.24 -14.73 -17.32
N ASN A 282 13.37 -14.16 -17.73
CA ASN A 282 13.58 -13.57 -19.04
C ASN A 282 13.27 -14.56 -20.17
N PRO A 283 12.75 -14.09 -21.33
CA PRO A 283 12.42 -14.95 -22.44
C PRO A 283 13.67 -15.57 -23.08
N GLU A 284 13.48 -16.77 -23.66
CA GLU A 284 14.49 -17.49 -24.46
C GLU A 284 15.79 -17.85 -23.73
N VAL A 285 15.79 -17.80 -22.38
CA VAL A 285 16.92 -18.23 -21.57
C VAL A 285 16.45 -19.16 -20.45
N GLU A 286 17.28 -20.15 -20.16
CA GLU A 286 16.98 -21.09 -19.07
C GLU A 286 17.02 -20.37 -17.71
N ARG A 287 16.01 -20.65 -16.88
CA ARG A 287 15.88 -20.11 -15.52
C ARG A 287 15.48 -21.19 -14.53
N LEU A 288 15.92 -21.02 -13.30
CA LEU A 288 15.51 -21.90 -12.20
C LEU A 288 14.21 -21.38 -11.61
N CYS A 289 13.26 -22.28 -11.41
CA CYS A 289 11.99 -21.94 -10.80
C CYS A 289 11.54 -22.97 -9.75
N MET A 290 10.62 -22.55 -8.90
CA MET A 290 9.78 -23.37 -8.04
C MET A 290 8.37 -23.38 -8.63
N VAL A 291 7.84 -24.54 -8.94
CA VAL A 291 6.55 -24.68 -9.61
C VAL A 291 5.48 -25.10 -8.60
N CYS A 292 4.36 -24.38 -8.64
CA CYS A 292 3.08 -24.83 -8.10
C CYS A 292 2.25 -25.39 -9.27
N ASP A 293 2.05 -26.71 -9.30
CA ASP A 293 1.35 -27.44 -10.35
C ASP A 293 -0.01 -27.89 -9.80
N MET A 294 -1.07 -27.32 -10.33
CA MET A 294 -2.43 -27.40 -9.78
C MET A 294 -3.39 -28.07 -10.76
N LEU A 295 -4.28 -28.92 -10.24
CA LEU A 295 -5.47 -29.41 -10.96
C LEU A 295 -6.69 -28.61 -10.50
N VAL A 296 -7.26 -27.82 -11.40
CA VAL A 296 -8.39 -26.92 -11.13
C VAL A 296 -9.65 -27.47 -11.78
N THR A 297 -10.75 -27.56 -11.02
CA THR A 297 -12.06 -28.01 -11.52
C THR A 297 -12.71 -26.97 -12.44
N ALA A 298 -13.76 -27.35 -13.15
CA ALA A 298 -14.57 -26.44 -13.96
C ALA A 298 -15.26 -25.32 -13.13
N THR A 299 -15.38 -25.52 -11.82
CA THR A 299 -15.91 -24.52 -10.87
C THR A 299 -14.85 -23.69 -10.17
N GLY A 300 -13.56 -23.89 -10.54
CA GLY A 300 -12.44 -23.12 -10.03
C GLY A 300 -11.88 -23.57 -8.68
N GLU A 301 -12.25 -24.74 -8.20
CA GLU A 301 -11.68 -25.32 -6.98
C GLU A 301 -10.37 -26.03 -7.30
N VAL A 302 -9.33 -25.80 -6.51
CA VAL A 302 -8.09 -26.56 -6.62
C VAL A 302 -8.30 -27.93 -5.98
N HIS A 303 -8.39 -28.95 -6.83
CA HIS A 303 -8.64 -30.34 -6.42
C HIS A 303 -7.38 -31.03 -5.87
N ALA A 304 -6.22 -30.73 -6.46
CA ALA A 304 -4.92 -31.24 -6.06
C ALA A 304 -3.82 -30.30 -6.50
N TYR A 305 -2.71 -30.31 -5.80
CA TYR A 305 -1.52 -29.54 -6.18
C TYR A 305 -0.24 -30.25 -5.72
N GLN A 306 0.88 -29.88 -6.33
CA GLN A 306 2.22 -30.28 -5.92
C GLN A 306 3.23 -29.17 -6.16
N PHE A 307 4.32 -29.19 -5.36
CA PHE A 307 5.47 -28.31 -5.55
C PHE A 307 6.70 -29.09 -5.96
N TYR A 308 7.48 -28.53 -6.87
CA TYR A 308 8.79 -29.10 -7.25
C TYR A 308 9.71 -28.02 -7.82
N PRO A 309 11.05 -28.14 -7.64
CA PRO A 309 12.01 -27.29 -8.32
C PRO A 309 12.14 -27.71 -9.78
N ALA A 310 12.20 -26.73 -10.68
CA ALA A 310 12.32 -26.99 -12.13
C ALA A 310 13.34 -26.05 -12.79
N VAL A 311 13.67 -26.40 -14.04
CA VAL A 311 14.33 -25.52 -15.02
C VAL A 311 13.30 -25.24 -16.09
N MET A 312 13.14 -23.99 -16.46
CA MET A 312 12.21 -23.56 -17.48
C MET A 312 12.87 -22.62 -18.50
N LEU A 313 12.18 -22.43 -19.61
CA LEU A 313 12.47 -21.43 -20.63
C LEU A 313 11.17 -20.64 -20.85
N SER A 314 11.17 -19.33 -20.68
CA SER A 314 10.02 -18.51 -21.04
C SER A 314 9.95 -18.38 -22.57
N HIS A 315 8.87 -18.88 -23.18
CA HIS A 315 8.70 -18.87 -24.63
C HIS A 315 8.28 -17.51 -25.18
N ALA A 316 7.76 -16.64 -24.32
CA ALA A 316 7.49 -15.25 -24.65
C ALA A 316 7.38 -14.37 -23.42
N ARG A 317 7.95 -13.16 -23.48
CA ARG A 317 7.54 -12.05 -22.64
C ARG A 317 6.34 -11.37 -23.29
N MET A 318 5.21 -11.32 -22.59
CA MET A 318 4.00 -10.66 -23.04
C MET A 318 3.64 -9.53 -22.09
N THR A 319 2.87 -8.55 -22.58
CA THR A 319 2.35 -7.48 -21.72
C THR A 319 0.88 -7.67 -21.44
N TYR A 320 0.39 -7.08 -20.33
CA TYR A 320 -1.05 -7.10 -20.02
C TYR A 320 -1.89 -6.52 -21.16
N THR A 321 -1.38 -5.50 -21.86
CA THR A 321 -2.05 -4.87 -23.00
C THR A 321 -2.13 -5.82 -24.19
N GLU A 322 -1.00 -6.50 -24.52
CA GLU A 322 -0.94 -7.47 -25.62
C GLU A 322 -1.90 -8.65 -25.37
N VAL A 323 -1.86 -9.24 -24.17
CA VAL A 323 -2.73 -10.38 -23.82
C VAL A 323 -4.21 -9.97 -23.82
N ALA A 324 -4.57 -8.81 -23.26
CA ALA A 324 -5.94 -8.32 -23.30
C ALA A 324 -6.44 -8.11 -24.73
N ALA A 325 -5.60 -7.58 -25.64
CA ALA A 325 -5.94 -7.45 -27.06
C ALA A 325 -6.16 -8.81 -27.73
N ILE A 326 -5.32 -9.82 -27.42
CA ILE A 326 -5.49 -11.19 -27.92
C ILE A 326 -6.80 -11.82 -27.43
N LEU A 327 -7.12 -11.69 -26.15
CA LEU A 327 -8.33 -12.25 -25.56
C LEU A 327 -9.59 -11.58 -26.12
N THR A 328 -9.53 -10.28 -26.37
CA THR A 328 -10.66 -9.52 -26.97
C THR A 328 -10.86 -9.90 -28.43
N ASN A 329 -9.78 -10.13 -29.19
CA ASN A 329 -9.87 -10.47 -30.62
C ASN A 329 -8.84 -11.57 -31.00
N THR A 330 -9.29 -12.82 -30.89
CA THR A 330 -8.47 -14.01 -31.18
C THR A 330 -8.05 -14.17 -32.67
N ARG A 331 -8.55 -13.31 -33.54
CA ARG A 331 -8.20 -13.23 -34.98
C ARG A 331 -7.49 -11.91 -35.32
N GLY A 332 -7.19 -11.10 -34.31
CA GLY A 332 -6.53 -9.80 -34.47
C GLY A 332 -5.03 -9.92 -34.80
N PRO A 333 -4.38 -8.80 -35.05
CA PRO A 333 -2.96 -8.76 -35.38
C PRO A 333 -2.09 -9.29 -34.24
N GLU A 334 -2.41 -9.01 -32.97
CA GLU A 334 -1.65 -9.49 -31.80
C GLU A 334 -1.77 -11.02 -31.66
N ALA A 335 -2.97 -11.58 -31.85
CA ALA A 335 -3.17 -13.03 -31.86
C ALA A 335 -2.42 -13.71 -33.01
N ALA A 336 -2.32 -13.07 -34.17
CA ALA A 336 -1.56 -13.58 -35.30
C ALA A 336 -0.06 -13.63 -35.03
N LYS A 337 0.51 -12.64 -34.33
CA LYS A 337 1.92 -12.63 -33.87
C LYS A 337 2.22 -13.80 -32.94
N ARG A 338 1.28 -14.15 -32.05
CA ARG A 338 1.42 -15.18 -31.00
C ARG A 338 0.65 -16.46 -31.32
N LYS A 339 0.45 -16.76 -32.62
CA LYS A 339 -0.36 -17.90 -33.05
C LYS A 339 0.00 -19.24 -32.40
N ALA A 340 1.28 -19.47 -32.15
CA ALA A 340 1.77 -20.72 -31.54
C ALA A 340 1.35 -20.84 -30.07
N LEU A 341 1.14 -19.72 -29.34
CA LEU A 341 0.78 -19.66 -27.92
C LEU A 341 -0.72 -19.41 -27.68
N LEU A 342 -1.48 -19.20 -28.75
CA LEU A 342 -2.90 -18.85 -28.65
C LEU A 342 -3.75 -19.93 -27.94
N PRO A 343 -3.54 -21.24 -28.19
CA PRO A 343 -4.31 -22.28 -27.48
C PRO A 343 -4.10 -22.23 -25.97
N GLU A 344 -2.85 -22.02 -25.50
CA GLU A 344 -2.47 -21.97 -24.10
C GLU A 344 -3.03 -20.71 -23.42
N LEU A 345 -3.03 -19.56 -24.12
CA LEU A 345 -3.64 -18.32 -23.63
C LEU A 345 -5.17 -18.46 -23.48
N LEU A 346 -5.83 -19.17 -24.38
CA LEU A 346 -7.27 -19.46 -24.26
C LEU A 346 -7.57 -20.43 -23.12
N ASN A 347 -6.68 -21.38 -22.86
CA ASN A 347 -6.79 -22.27 -21.69
C ASN A 347 -6.58 -21.47 -20.38
N LEU A 348 -5.60 -20.57 -20.35
CA LEU A 348 -5.39 -19.65 -19.21
C LEU A 348 -6.63 -18.78 -18.96
N HIS A 349 -7.24 -18.25 -20.03
CA HIS A 349 -8.51 -17.54 -19.89
C HIS A 349 -9.64 -18.43 -19.39
N GLY A 350 -9.70 -19.68 -19.84
CA GLY A 350 -10.70 -20.66 -19.38
C GLY A 350 -10.58 -20.95 -17.89
N VAL A 351 -9.39 -21.23 -17.37
CA VAL A 351 -9.17 -21.47 -15.95
C VAL A 351 -9.41 -20.20 -15.12
N PHE A 352 -9.05 -19.00 -15.64
CA PHE A 352 -9.37 -17.73 -15.01
C PHE A 352 -10.88 -17.56 -14.78
N GLN A 353 -11.71 -17.83 -15.80
CA GLN A 353 -13.16 -17.75 -15.65
C GLN A 353 -13.70 -18.71 -14.59
N ALA A 354 -13.13 -19.92 -14.48
CA ALA A 354 -13.48 -20.85 -13.43
C ALA A 354 -13.07 -20.33 -12.04
N LEU A 355 -11.85 -19.79 -11.88
CA LEU A 355 -11.38 -19.19 -10.64
C LEU A 355 -12.27 -18.01 -10.19
N LEU A 356 -12.78 -17.21 -11.13
CA LEU A 356 -13.75 -16.15 -10.83
C LEU A 356 -15.09 -16.71 -10.28
N ILE A 357 -15.53 -17.88 -10.77
CA ILE A 357 -16.71 -18.54 -10.21
C ILE A 357 -16.46 -18.91 -8.75
N ALA A 358 -15.30 -19.53 -8.45
CA ALA A 358 -14.91 -19.86 -7.09
C ALA A 358 -14.76 -18.61 -6.19
N ARG A 359 -14.18 -17.51 -6.73
CA ARG A 359 -14.05 -16.23 -6.03
C ARG A 359 -15.40 -15.70 -5.56
N ARG A 360 -16.39 -15.69 -6.45
CA ARG A 360 -17.76 -15.27 -6.13
C ARG A 360 -18.42 -16.19 -5.10
N ALA A 361 -18.25 -17.51 -5.28
CA ALA A 361 -18.86 -18.51 -4.40
C ALA A 361 -18.34 -18.43 -2.94
N ARG A 362 -17.04 -18.14 -2.74
CA ARG A 362 -16.46 -18.01 -1.39
C ARG A 362 -16.78 -16.68 -0.72
N GLY A 363 -17.32 -15.69 -1.47
CA GLY A 363 -17.72 -14.40 -0.90
C GLY A 363 -16.60 -13.37 -0.82
N ALA A 364 -15.58 -13.47 -1.68
CA ALA A 364 -14.52 -12.47 -1.75
C ALA A 364 -15.09 -11.11 -2.17
N VAL A 365 -14.67 -10.06 -1.49
CA VAL A 365 -15.13 -8.69 -1.77
C VAL A 365 -14.27 -8.12 -2.90
N ASP A 366 -14.91 -7.58 -3.93
CA ASP A 366 -14.22 -6.92 -5.05
C ASP A 366 -14.50 -5.41 -4.96
N PHE A 367 -13.48 -4.63 -4.59
CA PHE A 367 -13.54 -3.17 -4.58
C PHE A 367 -12.73 -2.65 -5.75
N GLU A 368 -13.40 -1.99 -6.68
CA GLU A 368 -12.72 -1.28 -7.76
C GLU A 368 -12.20 0.06 -7.21
N THR A 369 -10.88 0.18 -7.10
CA THR A 369 -10.19 1.43 -6.80
C THR A 369 -9.47 1.91 -8.05
N THR A 370 -9.55 3.21 -8.32
CA THR A 370 -8.78 3.81 -9.42
C THR A 370 -7.38 4.15 -8.93
N GLU A 371 -6.39 3.44 -9.43
CA GLU A 371 -4.98 3.80 -9.27
C GLU A 371 -4.59 4.77 -10.39
N THR A 372 -3.61 5.65 -10.13
CA THR A 372 -3.11 6.59 -11.12
C THR A 372 -1.66 6.26 -11.50
N GLN A 373 -1.34 6.47 -12.77
CA GLN A 373 0.02 6.38 -13.29
C GLN A 373 0.48 7.76 -13.72
N ILE A 374 1.63 8.18 -13.22
CA ILE A 374 2.29 9.41 -13.61
C ILE A 374 3.17 9.10 -14.83
N VAL A 375 2.87 9.70 -15.96
CA VAL A 375 3.65 9.57 -17.20
C VAL A 375 4.57 10.77 -17.28
N CYS A 376 5.87 10.52 -17.39
CA CYS A 376 6.89 11.55 -17.50
C CYS A 376 7.49 11.58 -18.92
N ASP A 377 7.93 12.75 -19.34
CA ASP A 377 8.69 12.97 -20.57
C ASP A 377 10.15 12.48 -20.45
N GLU A 378 10.95 12.60 -21.52
CA GLU A 378 12.37 12.23 -21.56
C GLU A 378 13.23 13.04 -20.55
N ASN A 379 12.77 14.20 -20.12
CA ASN A 379 13.44 15.08 -19.15
C ASN A 379 13.00 14.81 -17.72
N GLY A 380 12.09 13.84 -17.51
CA GLY A 380 11.54 13.50 -16.19
C GLY A 380 10.47 14.48 -15.69
N ARG A 381 9.91 15.35 -16.55
CA ARG A 381 8.76 16.20 -16.21
C ARG A 381 7.49 15.41 -16.43
N ILE A 382 6.47 15.73 -15.64
CA ILE A 382 5.17 15.09 -15.79
C ILE A 382 4.51 15.58 -17.06
N GLU A 383 4.27 14.67 -17.99
CA GLU A 383 3.50 14.93 -19.21
C GLU A 383 1.99 14.88 -18.91
N LYS A 384 1.57 13.82 -18.20
CA LYS A 384 0.16 13.59 -17.82
C LYS A 384 0.03 12.60 -16.67
N ILE A 385 -1.10 12.66 -15.99
CA ILE A 385 -1.52 11.71 -14.96
C ILE A 385 -2.74 10.97 -15.53
N VAL A 386 -2.65 9.65 -15.63
CA VAL A 386 -3.70 8.81 -16.23
C VAL A 386 -4.18 7.74 -15.27
N PRO A 387 -5.44 7.30 -15.34
CA PRO A 387 -5.90 6.16 -14.55
C PRO A 387 -5.25 4.88 -15.07
N ARG A 388 -4.77 4.04 -14.17
CA ARG A 388 -4.29 2.71 -14.48
C ARG A 388 -5.49 1.77 -14.65
N THR A 389 -5.78 1.41 -15.89
CA THR A 389 -6.90 0.54 -16.20
C THR A 389 -6.52 -0.93 -15.98
N ARG A 390 -7.17 -1.61 -15.03
CA ARG A 390 -7.04 -3.06 -14.85
C ARG A 390 -7.90 -3.77 -15.90
N ASN A 391 -7.24 -4.49 -16.82
CA ASN A 391 -7.91 -5.30 -17.84
C ASN A 391 -8.01 -6.79 -17.41
N GLU A 392 -8.61 -7.64 -18.25
CA GLU A 392 -8.79 -9.07 -17.96
C GLU A 392 -7.46 -9.82 -17.79
N ALA A 393 -6.39 -9.40 -18.48
CA ALA A 393 -5.08 -10.04 -18.34
C ALA A 393 -4.48 -9.82 -16.94
N HIS A 394 -4.65 -8.62 -16.35
CA HIS A 394 -4.26 -8.36 -14.97
C HIS A 394 -5.00 -9.28 -13.99
N LYS A 395 -6.33 -9.40 -14.17
CA LYS A 395 -7.18 -10.24 -13.30
C LYS A 395 -6.84 -11.73 -13.46
N LEU A 396 -6.47 -12.16 -14.67
CA LEU A 396 -6.07 -13.54 -14.97
C LEU A 396 -4.79 -13.93 -14.19
N ILE A 397 -3.76 -13.10 -14.26
CA ILE A 397 -2.51 -13.34 -13.53
C ILE A 397 -2.75 -13.26 -12.02
N GLU A 398 -3.52 -12.27 -11.56
CA GLU A 398 -3.89 -12.16 -10.14
C GLU A 398 -4.55 -13.44 -9.61
N GLU A 399 -5.55 -13.99 -10.29
CA GLU A 399 -6.23 -15.21 -9.84
C GLU A 399 -5.32 -16.44 -9.86
N ALA A 400 -4.42 -16.56 -10.86
CA ALA A 400 -3.43 -17.62 -10.90
C ALA A 400 -2.46 -17.52 -9.71
N MET A 401 -1.97 -16.31 -9.38
CA MET A 401 -1.10 -16.04 -8.24
C MET A 401 -1.82 -16.28 -6.90
N LEU A 402 -3.09 -15.87 -6.78
CA LEU A 402 -3.90 -16.14 -5.59
C LEU A 402 -4.04 -17.65 -5.34
N ALA A 403 -4.31 -18.44 -6.40
CA ALA A 403 -4.41 -19.89 -6.29
C ALA A 403 -3.09 -20.53 -5.80
N ALA A 404 -1.94 -20.13 -6.37
CA ALA A 404 -0.63 -20.61 -5.96
C ALA A 404 -0.28 -20.22 -4.51
N ASN A 405 -0.62 -19.01 -4.09
CA ASN A 405 -0.43 -18.51 -2.72
C ASN A 405 -1.25 -19.31 -1.70
N VAL A 406 -2.49 -19.64 -2.02
CA VAL A 406 -3.36 -20.48 -1.17
C VAL A 406 -2.80 -21.90 -1.04
N CYS A 407 -2.39 -22.53 -2.16
CA CYS A 407 -1.73 -23.83 -2.14
C CYS A 407 -0.45 -23.82 -1.30
N SER A 408 0.32 -22.73 -1.36
CA SER A 408 1.55 -22.55 -0.55
C SER A 408 1.24 -22.48 0.94
N ALA A 409 0.18 -21.75 1.33
CA ALA A 409 -0.26 -21.65 2.72
C ALA A 409 -0.70 -23.02 3.27
N ASP A 410 -1.50 -23.76 2.49
CA ASP A 410 -1.95 -25.12 2.84
C ASP A 410 -0.77 -26.09 2.93
N PHE A 411 0.17 -26.05 1.97
CA PHE A 411 1.35 -26.92 1.96
C PHE A 411 2.25 -26.73 3.20
N ILE A 412 2.44 -25.48 3.64
CA ILE A 412 3.18 -25.15 4.86
C ILE A 412 2.45 -25.68 6.09
N ALA A 413 1.13 -25.49 6.15
CA ALA A 413 0.29 -25.97 7.25
C ALA A 413 0.33 -27.51 7.36
N GLN A 414 0.18 -28.22 6.22
CA GLN A 414 0.30 -29.69 6.17
C GLN A 414 1.69 -30.17 6.58
N GLY A 415 2.75 -29.45 6.17
CA GLY A 415 4.13 -29.71 6.55
C GLY A 415 4.45 -29.44 8.02
N LYS A 416 3.52 -28.86 8.78
CA LYS A 416 3.65 -28.51 10.21
C LYS A 416 4.93 -27.72 10.50
N GLN A 417 5.29 -26.83 9.60
CA GLN A 417 6.42 -25.93 9.75
C GLN A 417 5.95 -24.50 10.03
N HIS A 418 6.77 -23.71 10.68
CA HIS A 418 6.55 -22.27 10.77
C HIS A 418 6.74 -21.64 9.40
N GLY A 419 5.96 -20.61 9.11
CA GLY A 419 6.04 -19.77 7.93
C GLY A 419 5.34 -18.45 8.19
N LEU A 420 5.46 -17.48 7.29
CA LEU A 420 4.72 -16.23 7.37
C LEU A 420 3.43 -16.36 6.57
N TYR A 421 2.30 -16.15 7.24
CA TYR A 421 1.02 -15.96 6.59
C TYR A 421 0.76 -14.49 6.33
N ARG A 422 0.05 -14.19 5.26
CA ARG A 422 -0.49 -12.84 4.98
C ARG A 422 -1.90 -12.79 5.55
N VAL A 423 -2.02 -12.20 6.72
CA VAL A 423 -3.27 -12.17 7.49
C VAL A 423 -3.97 -10.83 7.28
N HIS A 424 -5.26 -10.89 7.01
CA HIS A 424 -6.15 -9.75 6.95
C HIS A 424 -7.35 -10.04 7.86
N GLU A 425 -7.33 -9.47 9.05
CA GLU A 425 -8.39 -9.67 10.02
C GLU A 425 -9.65 -8.89 9.66
N GLY A 426 -10.80 -9.36 10.08
CA GLY A 426 -12.07 -8.65 9.96
C GLY A 426 -12.08 -7.34 10.77
N PRO A 427 -13.15 -6.54 10.68
CA PRO A 427 -13.25 -5.27 11.37
C PRO A 427 -13.23 -5.44 12.89
N THR A 428 -12.63 -4.46 13.61
CA THR A 428 -12.72 -4.39 15.08
C THR A 428 -14.18 -4.14 15.52
N ALA A 429 -14.53 -4.50 16.76
CA ALA A 429 -15.88 -4.27 17.30
C ALA A 429 -16.33 -2.80 17.15
N GLU A 430 -15.43 -1.87 17.42
CA GLU A 430 -15.65 -0.43 17.26
C GLU A 430 -16.01 -0.04 15.82
N LYS A 431 -15.23 -0.53 14.85
CA LYS A 431 -15.48 -0.30 13.42
C LYS A 431 -16.76 -0.98 12.93
N GLN A 432 -17.11 -2.14 13.49
CA GLN A 432 -18.38 -2.83 13.21
C GLN A 432 -19.57 -1.98 13.63
N ASP A 433 -19.53 -1.39 14.83
CA ASP A 433 -20.62 -0.56 15.35
C ASP A 433 -20.80 0.72 14.54
N ILE A 434 -19.68 1.35 14.15
CA ILE A 434 -19.68 2.50 13.22
C ILE A 434 -20.32 2.10 11.90
N LEU A 435 -19.92 0.98 11.31
CA LEU A 435 -20.45 0.52 10.02
C LEU A 435 -21.93 0.16 10.11
N ARG A 436 -22.39 -0.54 11.18
CA ARG A 436 -23.81 -0.85 11.39
C ARG A 436 -24.65 0.41 11.47
N THR A 437 -24.18 1.39 12.26
CA THR A 437 -24.83 2.69 12.41
C THR A 437 -24.94 3.43 11.08
N TYR A 438 -23.86 3.42 10.30
CA TYR A 438 -23.81 4.01 8.99
C TYR A 438 -24.78 3.34 7.99
N LEU A 439 -24.76 2.00 7.87
CA LEU A 439 -25.64 1.25 6.96
C LEU A 439 -27.11 1.48 7.29
N LYS A 440 -27.47 1.58 8.58
CA LYS A 440 -28.80 1.92 9.04
C LYS A 440 -29.19 3.35 8.64
N ALA A 441 -28.30 4.33 8.83
CA ALA A 441 -28.51 5.73 8.46
C ALA A 441 -28.69 5.91 6.94
N MET A 442 -28.00 5.10 6.14
CA MET A 442 -28.12 5.08 4.66
C MET A 442 -29.29 4.24 4.15
N ALA A 443 -30.10 3.68 5.04
CA ALA A 443 -31.27 2.85 4.70
C ALA A 443 -30.92 1.73 3.68
N VAL A 444 -29.79 1.07 3.87
CA VAL A 444 -29.34 -0.01 2.98
C VAL A 444 -30.28 -1.23 3.06
N GLY A 445 -30.96 -1.41 4.20
CA GLY A 445 -31.84 -2.57 4.44
C GLY A 445 -31.10 -3.86 4.82
N MET A 446 -29.78 -3.82 4.83
CA MET A 446 -28.90 -4.90 5.24
C MET A 446 -27.93 -4.40 6.33
N SER A 447 -27.42 -5.32 7.13
CA SER A 447 -26.45 -5.03 8.19
C SER A 447 -25.47 -6.19 8.30
N ILE A 448 -24.35 -5.97 8.99
CA ILE A 448 -23.38 -7.00 9.34
C ILE A 448 -23.71 -7.64 10.69
N SER A 449 -23.40 -8.95 10.84
CA SER A 449 -23.52 -9.70 12.07
C SER A 449 -22.51 -9.25 13.14
N GLU A 450 -22.57 -9.81 14.34
CA GLU A 450 -21.57 -9.57 15.42
C GLU A 450 -20.18 -10.10 15.04
N ASN A 451 -20.13 -11.21 14.32
CA ASN A 451 -18.91 -11.78 13.75
C ASN A 451 -19.06 -11.80 12.23
N PRO A 452 -18.85 -10.68 11.55
CA PRO A 452 -19.14 -10.56 10.13
C PRO A 452 -18.22 -11.45 9.31
N ARG A 453 -18.80 -12.06 8.27
CA ARG A 453 -18.07 -12.86 7.28
C ARG A 453 -17.88 -12.05 6.00
N PRO A 454 -16.85 -12.34 5.20
CA PRO A 454 -16.61 -11.69 3.91
C PRO A 454 -17.86 -11.67 3.00
N ALA A 455 -18.62 -12.77 2.95
CA ALA A 455 -19.84 -12.89 2.15
C ALA A 455 -20.92 -11.85 2.51
N GLU A 456 -20.96 -11.36 3.76
CA GLU A 456 -21.89 -10.31 4.16
C GLU A 456 -21.50 -8.96 3.52
N TYR A 457 -20.20 -8.67 3.47
CA TYR A 457 -19.66 -7.51 2.79
C TYR A 457 -19.89 -7.55 1.28
N GLN A 458 -19.66 -8.70 0.66
CA GLN A 458 -19.95 -8.92 -0.77
C GLN A 458 -21.45 -8.72 -1.06
N ALA A 459 -22.35 -9.29 -0.23
CA ALA A 459 -23.78 -9.14 -0.40
C ALA A 459 -24.24 -7.68 -0.30
N ILE A 460 -23.68 -6.91 0.64
CA ILE A 460 -23.97 -5.48 0.78
C ILE A 460 -23.45 -4.71 -0.44
N ALA A 461 -22.21 -4.97 -0.87
CA ALA A 461 -21.62 -4.31 -2.04
C ALA A 461 -22.44 -4.57 -3.29
N GLU A 462 -22.83 -5.81 -3.55
CA GLU A 462 -23.65 -6.20 -4.70
C GLU A 462 -25.06 -5.60 -4.63
N ALA A 463 -25.71 -5.61 -3.47
CA ALA A 463 -27.04 -5.03 -3.29
C ALA A 463 -27.08 -3.51 -3.42
N THR A 464 -25.94 -2.86 -3.31
CA THR A 464 -25.83 -1.39 -3.35
C THR A 464 -25.17 -0.85 -4.62
N LYS A 465 -24.67 -1.71 -5.51
CA LYS A 465 -23.89 -1.31 -6.70
C LYS A 465 -24.59 -0.31 -7.63
N ASP A 466 -25.91 -0.44 -7.79
CA ASP A 466 -26.71 0.40 -8.69
C ASP A 466 -27.30 1.64 -7.98
N ARG A 467 -26.94 1.88 -6.74
CA ARG A 467 -27.41 3.04 -5.98
C ARG A 467 -26.57 4.28 -6.30
N PRO A 468 -27.16 5.49 -6.28
CA PRO A 468 -26.41 6.73 -6.46
C PRO A 468 -25.29 6.94 -5.43
N ASP A 469 -25.45 6.36 -4.22
CA ASP A 469 -24.51 6.42 -3.11
C ASP A 469 -23.63 5.15 -2.97
N ALA A 470 -23.57 4.30 -4.01
CA ALA A 470 -22.77 3.06 -4.02
C ALA A 470 -21.31 3.31 -3.64
N GLN A 471 -20.66 4.30 -4.25
CA GLN A 471 -19.26 4.63 -3.98
C GLN A 471 -19.01 4.98 -2.50
N GLN A 472 -19.95 5.75 -1.90
CA GLN A 472 -19.86 6.11 -0.49
C GLN A 472 -19.98 4.87 0.41
N ILE A 473 -20.91 3.97 0.12
CA ILE A 473 -21.12 2.73 0.88
C ILE A 473 -19.89 1.83 0.75
N HIS A 474 -19.37 1.63 -0.47
CA HIS A 474 -18.18 0.82 -0.73
C HIS A 474 -16.95 1.38 0.00
N THR A 475 -16.78 2.71 0.01
CA THR A 475 -15.70 3.37 0.78
C THR A 475 -15.81 3.08 2.27
N MET A 476 -17.01 3.09 2.83
CA MET A 476 -17.23 2.79 4.25
C MET A 476 -17.00 1.31 4.57
N LEU A 477 -17.40 0.40 3.70
CA LEU A 477 -17.07 -1.03 3.82
C LEU A 477 -15.54 -1.21 3.86
N LEU A 478 -14.81 -0.61 2.93
CA LEU A 478 -13.36 -0.68 2.85
C LEU A 478 -12.67 -0.08 4.10
N ARG A 479 -13.09 1.11 4.55
CA ARG A 479 -12.54 1.78 5.75
C ARG A 479 -12.78 1.01 7.04
N SER A 480 -13.82 0.19 7.10
CA SER A 480 -14.10 -0.64 8.27
C SER A 480 -13.11 -1.79 8.43
N MET A 481 -12.49 -2.26 7.36
CA MET A 481 -11.53 -3.36 7.40
C MET A 481 -10.22 -2.98 8.10
N GLN A 482 -9.47 -3.97 8.53
CA GLN A 482 -8.12 -3.80 9.05
C GLN A 482 -7.08 -3.86 7.92
N GLN A 483 -5.87 -3.46 8.22
CA GLN A 483 -4.75 -3.58 7.28
C GLN A 483 -4.15 -4.98 7.37
N ALA A 484 -3.81 -5.57 6.22
CA ALA A 484 -3.14 -6.85 6.18
C ALA A 484 -1.70 -6.79 6.74
N MET A 485 -1.23 -7.90 7.33
CA MET A 485 0.09 -8.00 7.96
C MET A 485 0.70 -9.38 7.76
N TYR A 486 2.01 -9.49 7.93
CA TYR A 486 2.71 -10.78 7.99
C TYR A 486 2.82 -11.25 9.43
N THR A 487 2.48 -12.51 9.67
CA THR A 487 2.55 -13.16 11.00
C THR A 487 2.70 -14.68 10.86
N PRO A 488 3.37 -15.35 11.79
CA PRO A 488 3.40 -16.82 11.79
C PRO A 488 2.06 -17.46 12.18
N ASP A 489 1.13 -16.70 12.74
CA ASP A 489 -0.19 -17.17 13.12
C ASP A 489 -1.16 -17.03 11.95
N ASN A 490 -1.84 -18.14 11.59
CA ASN A 490 -2.85 -18.09 10.56
C ASN A 490 -4.21 -17.67 11.14
N ASN A 491 -4.62 -16.42 10.83
CA ASN A 491 -5.94 -15.87 11.17
C ASN A 491 -6.81 -15.66 9.92
N GLY A 492 -6.43 -16.26 8.78
CA GLY A 492 -7.13 -16.13 7.51
C GLY A 492 -6.94 -14.77 6.84
N HIS A 493 -7.60 -14.60 5.68
CA HIS A 493 -7.58 -13.35 4.92
C HIS A 493 -9.00 -12.89 4.59
N PHE A 494 -9.55 -12.01 5.41
CA PHE A 494 -10.94 -11.57 5.34
C PHE A 494 -11.34 -11.02 3.96
N GLY A 495 -10.59 -10.06 3.41
CA GLY A 495 -10.93 -9.43 2.13
C GLY A 495 -10.96 -10.40 0.94
N LEU A 496 -10.10 -11.42 0.94
CA LEU A 496 -10.03 -12.46 -0.09
C LEU A 496 -10.90 -13.69 0.23
N ALA A 497 -11.46 -13.74 1.44
CA ALA A 497 -12.27 -14.85 1.94
C ALA A 497 -11.53 -16.21 1.90
N PHE A 498 -10.23 -16.21 2.27
CA PHE A 498 -9.43 -17.41 2.42
C PHE A 498 -9.21 -17.76 3.89
N GLU A 499 -9.28 -19.06 4.23
CA GLU A 499 -8.99 -19.57 5.58
C GLU A 499 -7.49 -19.53 5.91
N ALA A 500 -6.62 -19.66 4.89
CA ALA A 500 -5.18 -19.51 4.98
C ALA A 500 -4.64 -18.86 3.71
N TYR A 501 -3.74 -17.92 3.88
CA TYR A 501 -3.13 -17.23 2.75
C TYR A 501 -1.69 -16.82 3.08
N THR A 502 -0.79 -17.00 2.14
CA THR A 502 0.59 -16.54 2.23
C THR A 502 1.03 -15.91 0.92
N HIS A 503 2.17 -15.26 0.92
CA HIS A 503 2.81 -14.77 -0.29
C HIS A 503 3.95 -15.71 -0.68
N PHE A 504 3.90 -16.20 -1.93
CA PHE A 504 4.86 -17.12 -2.52
C PHE A 504 5.37 -16.64 -3.89
N THR A 505 4.57 -15.84 -4.57
CA THR A 505 4.69 -15.60 -6.02
C THR A 505 5.63 -14.48 -6.43
N SER A 506 6.29 -13.77 -5.48
CA SER A 506 7.18 -12.66 -5.81
C SER A 506 8.45 -12.59 -4.95
N PRO A 507 9.32 -13.61 -4.95
CA PRO A 507 10.52 -13.66 -4.10
C PRO A 507 11.65 -12.74 -4.55
N ILE A 508 11.62 -12.18 -5.76
CA ILE A 508 12.60 -11.17 -6.22
C ILE A 508 12.39 -9.86 -5.46
N ARG A 509 11.13 -9.51 -5.17
CA ARG A 509 10.77 -8.21 -4.62
C ARG A 509 10.13 -8.23 -3.22
N ARG A 510 9.85 -9.41 -2.65
CA ARG A 510 9.30 -9.54 -1.30
C ARG A 510 10.03 -10.61 -0.49
N TYR A 511 10.60 -10.23 0.65
CA TYR A 511 11.33 -11.16 1.51
C TYR A 511 10.46 -12.26 2.14
N PRO A 512 9.19 -12.02 2.55
CA PRO A 512 8.30 -13.09 3.01
C PRO A 512 8.15 -14.23 2.00
N ASP A 513 8.07 -13.94 0.70
CA ASP A 513 8.00 -14.94 -0.37
C ASP A 513 9.27 -15.80 -0.42
N LEU A 514 10.44 -15.16 -0.28
CA LEU A 514 11.73 -15.87 -0.20
C LEU A 514 11.78 -16.83 1.00
N LEU A 515 11.24 -16.42 2.15
CA LEU A 515 11.11 -17.28 3.33
C LEU A 515 10.19 -18.46 3.06
N VAL A 516 9.04 -18.23 2.41
CA VAL A 516 8.08 -19.28 2.03
C VAL A 516 8.73 -20.29 1.08
N HIS A 517 9.50 -19.84 0.08
CA HIS A 517 10.27 -20.74 -0.80
C HIS A 517 11.23 -21.64 -0.02
N ARG A 518 11.93 -21.11 0.96
CA ARG A 518 12.86 -21.88 1.82
C ARG A 518 12.13 -22.93 2.66
N VAL A 519 10.98 -22.57 3.21
CA VAL A 519 10.12 -23.51 3.96
C VAL A 519 9.61 -24.62 3.04
N ILE A 520 9.10 -24.31 1.86
CA ILE A 520 8.63 -25.30 0.87
C ILE A 520 9.77 -26.26 0.49
N LYS A 521 10.97 -25.74 0.20
CA LYS A 521 12.15 -26.57 -0.09
C LYS A 521 12.51 -27.50 1.07
N ALA A 522 12.42 -27.02 2.30
CA ALA A 522 12.67 -27.85 3.48
C ALA A 522 11.66 -28.98 3.60
N ILE A 523 10.37 -28.71 3.36
CA ILE A 523 9.31 -29.74 3.36
C ILE A 523 9.58 -30.79 2.27
N LEU A 524 9.89 -30.35 1.05
CA LEU A 524 10.23 -31.23 -0.08
C LEU A 524 11.46 -32.10 0.21
N GLY A 525 12.46 -31.55 0.91
CA GLY A 525 13.65 -32.24 1.36
C GLY A 525 13.46 -33.06 2.64
N ASN A 526 12.23 -33.14 3.17
CA ASN A 526 11.91 -33.78 4.44
C ASN A 526 12.80 -33.28 5.61
N THR A 527 13.06 -31.98 5.64
CA THR A 527 13.86 -31.31 6.67
C THR A 527 13.04 -30.20 7.32
N LYS A 528 13.56 -29.62 8.39
CA LYS A 528 12.95 -28.46 9.05
C LYS A 528 13.76 -27.19 8.73
N TYR A 529 13.10 -26.19 8.17
CA TYR A 529 13.69 -24.87 8.02
C TYR A 529 13.70 -24.14 9.36
N ARG A 530 14.86 -23.62 9.76
CA ARG A 530 15.01 -22.80 10.96
C ARG A 530 15.41 -21.39 10.55
N LEU A 531 14.57 -20.44 10.91
CA LEU A 531 14.88 -19.03 10.70
C LEU A 531 15.97 -18.61 11.71
N PRO A 532 17.12 -18.07 11.28
CA PRO A 532 18.10 -17.49 12.21
C PRO A 532 17.50 -16.29 12.94
N ALA A 533 18.03 -16.00 14.12
CA ALA A 533 17.70 -14.74 14.79
C ALA A 533 18.23 -13.58 13.94
N LEU A 534 17.32 -12.77 13.43
CA LEU A 534 17.62 -11.61 12.58
C LEU A 534 17.55 -10.33 13.41
N PRO A 535 18.37 -9.32 13.12
CA PRO A 535 18.35 -8.06 13.86
C PRO A 535 17.01 -7.35 13.70
N LEU A 536 16.50 -6.76 14.80
CA LEU A 536 15.31 -5.91 14.80
C LEU A 536 15.70 -4.50 15.22
N PRO A 537 15.19 -3.46 14.56
CA PRO A 537 15.26 -2.09 15.06
C PRO A 537 14.58 -1.96 16.44
N GLY A 538 15.06 -1.05 17.30
CA GLY A 538 14.59 -0.90 18.69
C GLY A 538 13.08 -0.76 18.86
N GLU A 539 12.41 0.05 18.03
CA GLU A 539 10.93 0.18 18.02
C GLU A 539 10.20 -1.13 17.70
N ALA A 540 10.73 -1.92 16.77
CA ALA A 540 10.13 -3.20 16.40
C ALA A 540 10.27 -4.21 17.55
N HIS A 541 11.37 -4.14 18.33
CA HIS A 541 11.57 -4.95 19.52
C HIS A 541 10.54 -4.67 20.61
N ALA A 542 10.25 -3.40 20.90
CA ALA A 542 9.25 -3.01 21.89
C ALA A 542 7.83 -3.46 21.46
N LYS A 543 7.48 -3.29 20.17
CA LYS A 543 6.20 -3.78 19.60
C LYS A 543 6.09 -5.30 19.66
N LEU A 544 7.18 -6.02 19.41
CA LEU A 544 7.24 -7.48 19.52
C LEU A 544 7.03 -7.94 20.96
N ALA A 545 7.76 -7.36 21.91
CA ALA A 545 7.63 -7.67 23.33
C ALA A 545 6.19 -7.46 23.83
N LYS A 546 5.56 -6.36 23.42
CA LYS A 546 4.16 -6.07 23.75
C LYS A 546 3.20 -7.09 23.13
N ARG A 547 3.39 -7.45 21.86
CA ARG A 547 2.58 -8.45 21.16
C ARG A 547 2.70 -9.84 21.81
N LEU A 548 3.93 -10.22 22.20
CA LEU A 548 4.17 -11.47 22.92
C LEU A 548 3.54 -11.46 24.32
N ALA A 549 3.61 -10.34 25.03
CA ALA A 549 2.97 -10.18 26.34
C ALA A 549 1.45 -10.18 26.26
N ALA A 550 0.87 -9.64 25.18
CA ALA A 550 -0.56 -9.59 24.95
C ALA A 550 -1.15 -10.91 24.38
N ARG A 551 -0.33 -11.90 24.08
CA ARG A 551 -0.81 -13.24 23.67
C ARG A 551 -1.51 -13.91 24.87
N VAL A 552 -2.75 -13.53 25.05
CA VAL A 552 -3.69 -14.33 25.87
C VAL A 552 -4.01 -15.56 25.04
N ALA A 553 -3.61 -16.72 25.52
CA ALA A 553 -4.00 -17.97 24.89
C ALA A 553 -5.52 -17.97 24.68
N PRO A 554 -6.05 -18.26 23.50
CA PRO A 554 -7.48 -18.34 23.27
C PRO A 554 -8.08 -19.29 24.29
N PRO A 555 -9.30 -19.04 24.78
CA PRO A 555 -9.95 -19.93 25.73
C PRO A 555 -10.01 -21.33 25.12
N LEU A 556 -9.54 -22.33 25.89
CA LEU A 556 -9.51 -23.71 25.47
C LEU A 556 -10.94 -24.18 25.15
N ALA A 557 -11.11 -24.84 24.01
CA ALA A 557 -12.37 -25.51 23.72
C ALA A 557 -12.69 -26.57 24.79
N PRO A 558 -13.95 -26.83 25.12
CA PRO A 558 -14.33 -27.83 26.10
C PRO A 558 -13.72 -29.18 25.76
N GLY A 559 -12.77 -29.66 26.59
CA GLY A 559 -12.06 -30.92 26.40
C GLY A 559 -10.63 -30.80 25.80
N GLU A 560 -10.20 -29.60 25.42
CA GLU A 560 -8.84 -29.35 24.91
C GLU A 560 -7.86 -29.25 26.09
N LYS A 561 -6.76 -29.98 26.00
CA LYS A 561 -5.69 -29.90 27.01
C LYS A 561 -4.90 -28.62 26.85
N PRO A 562 -4.50 -27.94 27.94
CA PRO A 562 -3.70 -26.73 27.85
C PRO A 562 -2.43 -27.00 27.02
N ARG A 563 -2.18 -26.11 26.05
CA ARG A 563 -0.96 -26.17 25.25
C ARG A 563 0.22 -26.08 26.21
N LYS A 564 1.20 -26.96 26.05
CA LYS A 564 2.45 -26.87 26.82
C LYS A 564 3.07 -25.51 26.53
N LYS A 565 3.46 -24.78 27.57
CA LYS A 565 4.22 -23.53 27.40
C LYS A 565 5.45 -23.86 26.57
N GLU A 566 5.62 -23.18 25.47
CA GLU A 566 6.85 -23.24 24.66
C GLU A 566 8.00 -22.74 25.51
N THR A 567 9.11 -23.47 25.52
CA THR A 567 10.31 -23.13 26.30
C THR A 567 11.55 -23.33 25.45
N GLY A 568 12.62 -22.59 25.78
CA GLY A 568 13.91 -22.79 25.15
C GLY A 568 13.91 -22.52 23.65
N ALA A 569 14.40 -23.48 22.84
CA ALA A 569 14.60 -23.31 21.39
C ALA A 569 13.27 -23.13 20.61
N ALA A 570 12.17 -23.74 21.05
CA ALA A 570 10.87 -23.56 20.38
C ALA A 570 10.33 -22.13 20.53
N LEU A 571 10.46 -21.56 21.73
CA LEU A 571 10.08 -20.17 21.98
C LEU A 571 10.95 -19.20 21.16
N ALA A 572 12.27 -19.42 21.10
CA ALA A 572 13.18 -18.60 20.30
C ALA A 572 12.85 -18.66 18.80
N GLU A 573 12.46 -19.84 18.30
CA GLU A 573 12.03 -20.01 16.90
C GLU A 573 10.73 -19.23 16.61
N THR A 574 9.72 -19.34 17.47
CA THR A 574 8.48 -18.56 17.33
C THR A 574 8.75 -17.07 17.38
N GLN A 575 9.59 -16.60 18.30
CA GLN A 575 10.00 -15.20 18.39
C GLN A 575 10.71 -14.69 17.13
N ALA A 576 11.57 -15.52 16.52
CA ALA A 576 12.26 -15.15 15.28
C ALA A 576 11.25 -14.95 14.12
N TRP A 577 10.25 -15.84 13.99
CA TRP A 577 9.22 -15.70 12.97
C TRP A 577 8.31 -14.49 13.20
N GLU A 578 7.95 -14.19 14.45
CA GLU A 578 7.19 -12.99 14.78
C GLU A 578 7.98 -11.72 14.46
N ALA A 579 9.27 -11.73 14.82
CA ALA A 579 10.19 -10.65 14.51
C ALA A 579 10.25 -10.37 13.00
N ALA A 580 10.42 -11.44 12.19
CA ALA A 580 10.43 -11.31 10.74
C ALA A 580 9.10 -10.79 10.18
N GLY A 581 7.96 -11.26 10.70
CA GLY A 581 6.64 -10.78 10.30
C GLY A 581 6.42 -9.28 10.58
N LEU A 582 6.83 -8.82 11.78
CA LEU A 582 6.78 -7.41 12.14
C LEU A 582 7.68 -6.56 11.27
N HIS A 583 8.92 -7.01 11.05
CA HIS A 583 9.90 -6.30 10.22
C HIS A 583 9.41 -6.15 8.78
N CYS A 584 8.95 -7.24 8.15
CA CYS A 584 8.43 -7.20 6.78
C CYS A 584 7.19 -6.31 6.66
N SER A 585 6.26 -6.37 7.64
CA SER A 585 5.06 -5.50 7.65
C SER A 585 5.40 -4.02 7.87
N ALA A 586 6.41 -3.72 8.68
CA ALA A 586 6.86 -2.34 8.90
C ALA A 586 7.53 -1.76 7.64
N ASN A 587 8.36 -2.55 6.96
CA ASN A 587 9.04 -2.13 5.74
C ASN A 587 8.10 -1.98 4.56
N GLU A 588 7.09 -2.83 4.43
CA GLU A 588 6.03 -2.69 3.43
C GLU A 588 5.31 -1.33 3.61
N ARG A 589 4.90 -0.98 4.84
CA ARG A 589 4.29 0.33 5.11
C ARG A 589 5.22 1.49 4.83
N ARG A 590 6.50 1.37 5.19
CA ARG A 590 7.53 2.38 4.89
C ARG A 590 7.67 2.60 3.38
N ALA A 591 7.68 1.51 2.60
CA ALA A 591 7.74 1.57 1.14
C ALA A 591 6.51 2.27 0.55
N ASP A 592 5.31 1.91 1.02
CA ASP A 592 4.05 2.54 0.61
C ASP A 592 3.99 4.03 0.97
N GLU A 593 4.46 4.41 2.16
CA GLU A 593 4.48 5.80 2.61
C GLU A 593 5.46 6.63 1.78
N ALA A 594 6.65 6.10 1.50
CA ALA A 594 7.66 6.75 0.69
C ALA A 594 7.17 6.96 -0.76
N SER A 595 6.56 5.93 -1.36
CA SER A 595 6.01 6.01 -2.73
C SER A 595 4.89 7.05 -2.82
N ARG A 596 3.96 7.05 -1.87
CA ARG A 596 2.86 8.04 -1.82
C ARG A 596 3.35 9.46 -1.59
N ASP A 597 4.40 9.68 -0.80
CA ASP A 597 4.99 11.02 -0.58
C ASP A 597 5.58 11.57 -1.88
N VAL A 598 6.29 10.74 -2.65
CA VAL A 598 6.84 11.09 -3.98
C VAL A 598 5.72 11.39 -4.97
N GLU A 599 4.69 10.54 -5.04
CA GLU A 599 3.54 10.79 -5.91
C GLU A 599 2.82 12.08 -5.55
N ALA A 600 2.61 12.34 -4.27
CA ALA A 600 1.99 13.58 -3.80
C ALA A 600 2.83 14.81 -4.16
N TRP A 601 4.17 14.72 -4.01
CA TRP A 601 5.07 15.82 -4.40
C TRP A 601 5.00 16.06 -5.91
N LEU A 602 5.08 15.01 -6.72
CA LEU A 602 4.97 15.10 -8.17
C LEU A 602 3.64 15.72 -8.60
N LYS A 603 2.52 15.27 -8.00
CA LYS A 603 1.19 15.86 -8.25
C LYS A 603 1.11 17.33 -7.86
N CYS A 604 1.71 17.72 -6.72
CA CYS A 604 1.80 19.12 -6.34
C CYS A 604 2.65 19.94 -7.33
N LYS A 605 3.82 19.41 -7.77
CA LYS A 605 4.67 20.08 -8.75
C LYS A 605 3.92 20.32 -10.07
N TYR A 606 3.21 19.31 -10.55
CA TYR A 606 2.37 19.40 -11.74
C TYR A 606 1.26 20.45 -11.57
N MET A 607 0.51 20.39 -10.48
CA MET A 607 -0.58 21.32 -10.23
C MET A 607 -0.13 22.78 -9.93
N HIS A 608 1.13 22.97 -9.59
CA HIS A 608 1.69 24.32 -9.41
C HIS A 608 1.72 25.10 -10.74
N GLU A 609 1.88 24.43 -11.87
CA GLU A 609 1.82 25.02 -13.21
C GLU A 609 0.38 25.38 -13.64
N HIS A 610 -0.63 24.78 -12.97
CA HIS A 610 -2.07 24.93 -13.24
C HIS A 610 -2.79 25.84 -12.22
N LEU A 611 -2.06 26.69 -11.50
CA LEU A 611 -2.63 27.63 -10.54
C LEU A 611 -3.61 28.61 -11.21
N GLY A 612 -4.84 28.69 -10.66
CA GLY A 612 -5.90 29.55 -11.14
C GLY A 612 -6.80 28.91 -12.21
N GLU A 613 -6.48 27.72 -12.69
CA GLU A 613 -7.30 26.99 -13.66
C GLU A 613 -8.50 26.27 -12.97
N GLU A 614 -9.54 26.04 -13.74
CA GLU A 614 -10.82 25.49 -13.28
C GLU A 614 -11.02 24.08 -13.82
N TYR A 615 -11.47 23.17 -12.93
CA TYR A 615 -11.66 21.76 -13.25
C TYR A 615 -12.95 21.20 -12.69
N SER A 616 -13.51 20.21 -13.38
CA SER A 616 -14.55 19.34 -12.83
C SER A 616 -13.93 18.27 -11.95
N GLY A 617 -14.65 17.88 -10.91
CA GLY A 617 -14.22 16.82 -10.02
C GLY A 617 -15.33 16.26 -9.17
N LYS A 618 -15.00 15.27 -8.36
CA LYS A 618 -15.93 14.61 -7.43
C LYS A 618 -15.37 14.62 -6.01
N VAL A 619 -16.26 14.80 -5.05
CA VAL A 619 -15.91 14.68 -3.65
C VAL A 619 -15.44 13.25 -3.36
N SER A 620 -14.19 13.08 -2.91
CA SER A 620 -13.56 11.79 -2.60
C SER A 620 -13.58 11.48 -1.10
N ALA A 621 -13.47 12.53 -0.24
CA ALA A 621 -13.53 12.37 1.21
C ALA A 621 -14.14 13.61 1.88
N ILE A 622 -14.69 13.42 3.08
CA ILE A 622 -15.33 14.46 3.86
C ILE A 622 -14.75 14.46 5.26
N THR A 623 -14.44 15.66 5.75
CA THR A 623 -13.86 15.87 7.07
C THR A 623 -14.58 17.01 7.80
N THR A 624 -14.26 17.21 9.07
CA THR A 624 -14.78 18.33 9.87
C THR A 624 -14.28 19.68 9.40
N PHE A 625 -13.19 19.75 8.62
CA PHE A 625 -12.55 20.98 8.15
C PHE A 625 -12.74 21.24 6.65
N GLY A 626 -13.43 20.35 5.91
CA GLY A 626 -13.71 20.53 4.49
C GLY A 626 -13.93 19.23 3.74
N VAL A 627 -13.98 19.33 2.42
CA VAL A 627 -14.14 18.21 1.50
C VAL A 627 -12.90 18.06 0.62
N PHE A 628 -12.48 16.81 0.41
CA PHE A 628 -11.47 16.49 -0.59
C PHE A 628 -12.18 16.25 -1.92
N VAL A 629 -11.59 16.76 -2.99
CA VAL A 629 -12.10 16.65 -4.35
C VAL A 629 -11.03 16.03 -5.23
N THR A 630 -11.38 14.97 -5.95
CA THR A 630 -10.54 14.39 -6.99
C THR A 630 -10.98 14.92 -8.35
N LEU A 631 -10.06 15.51 -9.10
CA LEU A 631 -10.30 16.04 -10.45
C LEU A 631 -10.57 14.91 -11.45
N ASP A 632 -11.55 15.07 -12.34
CA ASP A 632 -11.97 14.02 -13.27
C ASP A 632 -10.92 13.73 -14.36
N GLU A 633 -10.18 14.76 -14.83
CA GLU A 633 -9.23 14.61 -15.94
C GLU A 633 -7.82 14.20 -15.47
N MET A 634 -7.40 14.72 -14.32
CA MET A 634 -6.02 14.56 -13.83
C MET A 634 -5.91 13.58 -12.66
N TYR A 635 -7.03 13.15 -12.08
CA TYR A 635 -7.06 12.25 -10.90
C TYR A 635 -6.20 12.77 -9.72
N VAL A 636 -6.09 14.09 -9.61
CA VAL A 636 -5.39 14.77 -8.51
C VAL A 636 -6.40 15.13 -7.45
N GLU A 637 -6.06 14.86 -6.19
CA GLU A 637 -6.90 15.18 -5.04
C GLU A 637 -6.42 16.48 -4.38
N GLY A 638 -7.38 17.35 -4.03
CA GLY A 638 -7.13 18.59 -3.30
C GLY A 638 -8.24 18.89 -2.30
N LEU A 639 -7.97 19.81 -1.37
CA LEU A 639 -8.88 20.21 -0.31
C LEU A 639 -9.67 21.47 -0.66
N VAL A 640 -10.99 21.39 -0.61
CA VAL A 640 -11.84 22.57 -0.45
C VAL A 640 -12.12 22.77 1.04
N HIS A 641 -11.51 23.81 1.64
CA HIS A 641 -11.70 24.09 3.04
C HIS A 641 -13.15 24.49 3.34
N ILE A 642 -13.64 24.18 4.54
CA ILE A 642 -15.04 24.43 4.92
C ILE A 642 -15.48 25.89 4.76
N SER A 643 -14.55 26.85 4.88
CA SER A 643 -14.80 28.28 4.63
C SER A 643 -15.02 28.63 3.16
N GLU A 644 -14.63 27.75 2.23
CA GLU A 644 -14.73 27.93 0.78
C GLU A 644 -15.95 27.18 0.19
N LEU A 645 -16.74 26.50 1.03
CA LEU A 645 -17.94 25.76 0.60
C LEU A 645 -19.18 26.64 0.40
N GLY A 646 -19.04 27.97 0.55
CA GLY A 646 -20.11 28.95 0.38
C GLY A 646 -20.48 29.72 1.64
N GLY A 647 -21.51 30.59 1.55
CA GLY A 647 -21.93 31.52 2.62
C GLY A 647 -22.76 30.89 3.76
N ASP A 648 -22.72 29.57 3.95
CA ASP A 648 -23.47 28.86 4.99
C ASP A 648 -22.53 28.31 6.09
N TYR A 649 -23.12 27.93 7.22
CA TYR A 649 -22.41 27.21 8.28
C TYR A 649 -22.61 25.71 8.04
N PHE A 650 -21.53 25.00 7.73
CA PHE A 650 -21.55 23.57 7.46
C PHE A 650 -21.21 22.77 8.72
N LYS A 651 -22.04 21.76 9.00
CA LYS A 651 -21.86 20.84 10.11
C LYS A 651 -21.59 19.43 9.58
N PHE A 652 -20.56 18.80 10.12
CA PHE A 652 -20.21 17.42 9.79
C PHE A 652 -21.13 16.45 10.53
N ASP A 653 -21.80 15.57 9.79
CA ASP A 653 -22.55 14.44 10.32
C ASP A 653 -21.67 13.20 10.26
N GLU A 654 -21.13 12.81 11.41
CA GLU A 654 -20.24 11.65 11.55
C GLU A 654 -20.94 10.34 11.19
N THR A 655 -22.23 10.21 11.49
CA THR A 655 -23.03 9.02 11.22
C THR A 655 -23.24 8.80 9.73
N ARG A 656 -23.47 9.87 8.98
CA ARG A 656 -23.72 9.83 7.53
C ARG A 656 -22.51 10.13 6.68
N GLN A 657 -21.41 10.57 7.33
CA GLN A 657 -20.20 11.00 6.64
C GLN A 657 -20.52 12.07 5.57
N GLU A 658 -21.26 13.12 5.99
CA GLU A 658 -21.65 14.23 5.13
C GLU A 658 -21.39 15.59 5.79
N LEU A 659 -21.14 16.63 4.99
CA LEU A 659 -21.20 18.01 5.41
C LEU A 659 -22.56 18.59 5.00
N ARG A 660 -23.27 19.20 5.96
CA ARG A 660 -24.60 19.76 5.73
C ARG A 660 -24.63 21.22 6.16
N GLY A 661 -25.07 22.10 5.25
CA GLY A 661 -25.36 23.52 5.54
C GLY A 661 -26.58 23.66 6.43
N GLU A 662 -26.46 24.43 7.49
CA GLU A 662 -27.55 24.62 8.48
C GLU A 662 -28.73 25.46 7.92
N ARG A 663 -28.45 26.43 7.07
CA ARG A 663 -29.46 27.33 6.50
C ARG A 663 -29.95 26.90 5.12
N SER A 664 -29.00 26.56 4.25
CA SER A 664 -29.30 26.15 2.86
C SER A 664 -29.81 24.72 2.76
N GLY A 665 -29.49 23.88 3.74
CA GLY A 665 -29.73 22.44 3.64
C GLY A 665 -28.86 21.72 2.61
N MET A 666 -27.90 22.43 1.99
CA MET A 666 -26.96 21.89 1.02
C MET A 666 -26.14 20.76 1.63
N ARG A 667 -25.87 19.73 0.86
CA ARG A 667 -25.19 18.54 1.34
C ARG A 667 -24.06 18.19 0.40
N PHE A 668 -22.88 17.95 1.00
CA PHE A 668 -21.76 17.33 0.30
C PHE A 668 -21.61 15.91 0.80
N VAL A 669 -21.63 14.96 -0.14
CA VAL A 669 -21.40 13.53 0.10
C VAL A 669 -20.32 13.02 -0.84
N ILE A 670 -19.70 11.90 -0.53
CA ILE A 670 -18.73 11.27 -1.45
C ILE A 670 -19.41 11.00 -2.78
N GLY A 671 -18.73 11.36 -3.88
CA GLY A 671 -19.27 11.27 -5.24
C GLY A 671 -20.03 12.51 -5.72
N THR A 672 -20.26 13.54 -4.89
CA THR A 672 -20.88 14.81 -5.32
C THR A 672 -20.02 15.46 -6.40
N PRO A 673 -20.56 15.73 -7.60
CA PRO A 673 -19.84 16.48 -8.64
C PRO A 673 -19.73 17.95 -8.24
N VAL A 674 -18.54 18.53 -8.45
CA VAL A 674 -18.24 19.92 -8.13
C VAL A 674 -17.34 20.53 -9.20
N GLN A 675 -17.42 21.86 -9.33
CA GLN A 675 -16.46 22.66 -10.12
C GLN A 675 -15.54 23.38 -9.15
N VAL A 676 -14.23 23.24 -9.35
CA VAL A 676 -13.22 23.80 -8.45
C VAL A 676 -12.13 24.52 -9.23
N GLN A 677 -11.54 25.54 -8.59
CA GLN A 677 -10.39 26.27 -9.07
C GLN A 677 -9.18 25.92 -8.21
N VAL A 678 -8.01 25.71 -8.81
CA VAL A 678 -6.74 25.51 -8.10
C VAL A 678 -6.35 26.84 -7.44
N SER A 679 -6.52 26.96 -6.12
CA SER A 679 -6.31 28.21 -5.40
C SER A 679 -4.90 28.33 -4.83
N ARG A 680 -4.32 27.23 -4.38
CA ARG A 680 -2.99 27.20 -3.78
C ARG A 680 -2.37 25.83 -3.90
N VAL A 681 -1.08 25.78 -4.12
CA VAL A 681 -0.27 24.55 -4.05
C VAL A 681 0.88 24.76 -3.08
N ASP A 682 0.98 23.88 -2.11
CA ASP A 682 2.04 23.85 -1.09
C ASP A 682 2.91 22.61 -1.34
N LEU A 683 4.04 22.81 -2.04
CA LEU A 683 4.97 21.72 -2.37
C LEU A 683 5.60 21.10 -1.12
N ASP A 684 5.98 21.90 -0.13
CA ASP A 684 6.59 21.41 1.11
C ASP A 684 5.58 20.63 1.96
N GLY A 685 4.32 21.08 1.98
CA GLY A 685 3.23 20.43 2.70
C GLY A 685 2.54 19.30 1.96
N ARG A 686 2.91 19.04 0.69
CA ARG A 686 2.22 18.07 -0.20
C ARG A 686 0.72 18.34 -0.26
N ARG A 687 0.30 19.61 -0.47
CA ARG A 687 -1.10 20.03 -0.43
C ARG A 687 -1.49 20.82 -1.64
N ILE A 688 -2.70 20.55 -2.08
CA ILE A 688 -3.39 21.29 -3.11
C ILE A 688 -4.69 21.77 -2.48
N ASP A 689 -4.87 23.09 -2.43
CA ASP A 689 -6.10 23.71 -1.96
C ASP A 689 -6.91 24.17 -3.17
N PHE A 690 -8.17 23.80 -3.16
CA PHE A 690 -9.15 24.17 -4.17
C PHE A 690 -10.14 25.19 -3.61
N ARG A 691 -10.69 26.00 -4.49
CA ARG A 691 -11.81 26.89 -4.23
C ARG A 691 -13.05 26.39 -5.01
N LEU A 692 -14.18 26.31 -4.36
CA LEU A 692 -15.44 25.93 -5.02
C LEU A 692 -15.92 27.06 -5.91
N ILE A 693 -16.24 26.77 -7.18
CA ILE A 693 -16.75 27.74 -8.15
C ILE A 693 -18.27 27.64 -8.25
N THR A 694 -18.80 26.43 -8.34
CA THR A 694 -20.23 26.15 -8.34
C THR A 694 -20.61 25.38 -7.10
N GLU A 695 -21.67 25.79 -6.45
CA GLU A 695 -22.27 25.07 -5.33
C GLU A 695 -22.63 23.64 -5.83
N GLY A 696 -22.19 22.61 -5.10
CA GLY A 696 -22.54 21.24 -5.42
C GLY A 696 -24.05 21.04 -5.55
N GLU A 697 -24.51 20.15 -6.42
CA GLU A 697 -25.94 19.84 -6.54
C GLU A 697 -26.49 19.40 -5.18
N ALA A 698 -27.53 20.13 -4.72
CA ALA A 698 -28.24 19.74 -3.51
C ALA A 698 -28.94 18.39 -3.76
N VAL A 699 -28.45 17.34 -3.14
CA VAL A 699 -29.19 16.06 -3.13
C VAL A 699 -30.45 16.28 -2.32
N PRO A 700 -31.65 16.15 -2.91
CA PRO A 700 -32.89 16.42 -2.20
C PRO A 700 -32.98 15.49 -0.97
N PRO A 701 -33.54 15.99 0.18
CA PRO A 701 -33.65 15.19 1.38
C PRO A 701 -34.51 13.95 1.10
N ARG A 702 -33.94 12.75 1.29
CA ARG A 702 -34.69 11.49 1.22
C ARG A 702 -35.79 11.50 2.28
N GLY A 703 -37.05 11.61 1.82
CA GLY A 703 -38.20 11.28 2.65
C GLY A 703 -39.14 12.42 3.04
N SER A 704 -39.77 13.09 2.07
CA SER A 704 -41.15 13.53 2.25
C SER A 704 -42.02 12.52 1.51
N LYS A 705 -42.76 11.69 2.24
CA LYS A 705 -43.82 10.88 1.68
C LYS A 705 -44.81 11.83 0.97
N GLU A 706 -44.80 11.84 -0.34
CA GLU A 706 -45.93 12.36 -1.12
C GLU A 706 -47.16 11.56 -0.72
N ARG A 707 -48.02 12.19 0.06
CA ARG A 707 -49.42 11.77 0.16
C ARG A 707 -50.09 12.17 -1.14
N GLY A 708 -50.20 11.23 -2.05
CA GLY A 708 -51.04 11.31 -3.21
C GLY A 708 -52.50 11.60 -2.79
N GLY A 709 -53.01 12.69 -3.28
CA GLY A 709 -54.39 13.08 -3.22
C GLY A 709 -54.78 13.66 -4.55
N ALA A 710 -55.16 12.78 -5.47
CA ALA A 710 -55.88 13.19 -6.69
C ALA A 710 -57.25 13.75 -6.30
N ARG A 711 -57.62 14.94 -6.79
CA ARG A 711 -59.00 15.30 -7.21
C ARG A 711 -59.01 16.63 -7.95
N SER A 712 -59.24 16.51 -9.20
CA SER A 712 -60.32 17.08 -10.08
C SER A 712 -60.67 18.56 -9.96
N ASP A 713 -60.54 19.19 -11.11
CA ASP A 713 -61.22 20.32 -11.73
C ASP A 713 -62.34 21.03 -10.97
N GLY A 714 -62.30 22.38 -11.01
CA GLY A 714 -63.44 23.23 -10.75
C GLY A 714 -63.09 24.72 -10.82
N LYS A 715 -63.36 25.34 -11.99
CA LYS A 715 -63.49 26.77 -12.20
C LYS A 715 -64.49 27.36 -11.21
N PHE A 716 -64.25 28.53 -10.63
CA PHE A 716 -65.09 29.70 -10.80
C PHE A 716 -64.57 30.95 -10.11
N ALA A 717 -64.95 32.09 -10.68
CA ALA A 717 -64.54 33.44 -10.43
C ALA A 717 -65.13 34.08 -9.13
N GLY A 718 -64.50 35.14 -8.67
CA GLY A 718 -65.22 36.33 -8.27
C GLY A 718 -65.14 36.80 -6.83
N LYS A 719 -64.56 37.96 -6.69
CA LYS A 719 -64.96 39.12 -5.93
C LYS A 719 -65.01 39.19 -4.39
N ASP A 720 -64.29 40.18 -3.97
CA ASP A 720 -64.58 41.24 -3.06
C ASP A 720 -64.76 41.10 -1.54
N ALA A 721 -63.95 41.93 -0.89
CA ALA A 721 -64.30 42.86 0.23
C ALA A 721 -64.38 42.34 1.65
N GLY A 722 -63.61 42.99 2.49
CA GLY A 722 -64.22 43.39 3.75
C GLY A 722 -63.35 43.23 4.99
N LYS A 723 -62.67 44.27 5.34
CA LYS A 723 -62.55 44.95 6.68
C LYS A 723 -62.80 44.13 7.98
N SER A 724 -61.90 44.15 8.93
CA SER A 724 -61.85 45.00 10.16
C SER A 724 -61.00 44.28 11.23
N ALA A 725 -60.03 44.89 11.75
CA ALA A 725 -59.96 45.70 12.99
C ALA A 725 -59.96 44.85 14.28
N GLY A 726 -58.93 45.01 15.06
CA GLY A 726 -58.88 44.60 16.45
C GLY A 726 -57.53 44.74 17.07
N LYS A 727 -57.19 45.88 17.53
CA LYS A 727 -56.34 46.44 18.54
C LYS A 727 -56.12 45.63 19.81
N SER A 728 -54.88 45.64 20.35
CA SER A 728 -54.48 46.20 21.65
C SER A 728 -53.01 45.81 21.90
N SER A 729 -52.08 46.76 21.93
CA SER A 729 -51.66 47.73 22.97
C SER A 729 -51.04 47.09 24.19
N GLY A 730 -49.76 47.41 24.37
CA GLY A 730 -48.97 47.11 25.55
C GLY A 730 -47.56 47.70 25.43
N LYS A 731 -47.50 49.02 25.68
CA LYS A 731 -46.28 49.82 25.92
C LYS A 731 -45.64 49.46 27.25
N TRP A 732 -44.30 49.68 27.29
CA TRP A 732 -43.55 50.38 28.39
C TRP A 732 -42.18 50.75 27.82
N GLU A 733 -41.89 51.89 27.61
CA GLU A 733 -41.11 53.07 28.04
C GLU A 733 -39.79 52.75 28.72
N LYS A 734 -38.72 53.24 28.11
CA LYS A 734 -37.79 54.36 28.15
C LYS A 734 -36.97 54.56 29.42
N GLU A 735 -35.69 54.56 29.23
CA GLU A 735 -34.55 55.50 29.50
C GLU A 735 -34.23 55.92 30.95
N PRO A 736 -33.12 56.57 31.31
CA PRO A 736 -31.87 56.86 30.58
C PRO A 736 -30.51 56.83 31.40
N ARG A 737 -29.39 56.96 30.69
CA ARG A 737 -28.18 57.78 30.96
C ARG A 737 -27.27 57.49 32.16
N GLN A 738 -25.95 57.26 31.95
CA GLN A 738 -24.81 58.26 31.94
C GLN A 738 -23.46 57.54 32.15
N GLY A 739 -22.41 58.05 31.43
CA GLY A 739 -21.08 58.04 31.90
C GLY A 739 -20.01 57.83 30.82
N ARG A 740 -19.52 58.94 30.29
CA ARG A 740 -18.27 59.08 29.46
C ARG A 740 -17.05 58.62 30.26
N GLN A 741 -16.04 58.04 29.55
CA GLN A 741 -14.64 58.50 29.59
C GLN A 741 -13.79 57.83 28.53
N ASP A 742 -13.28 58.64 27.66
CA ASP A 742 -11.98 58.83 26.96
C ASP A 742 -11.19 57.62 26.39
N ARG A 743 -11.14 57.71 25.06
CA ARG A 743 -10.13 57.06 24.20
C ARG A 743 -8.95 58.02 23.98
N PRO A 744 -7.67 57.54 23.96
CA PRO A 744 -6.57 58.23 23.27
C PRO A 744 -6.41 57.77 21.83
N ALA A 745 -5.95 58.69 21.01
CA ALA A 745 -5.87 58.69 19.57
C ALA A 745 -4.77 57.81 18.99
N ARG A 746 -5.02 57.38 17.78
CA ARG A 746 -4.14 56.61 16.86
C ARG A 746 -3.22 57.61 16.12
N PRO A 747 -1.93 57.36 15.94
CA PRO A 747 -1.05 58.22 15.12
C PRO A 747 -1.23 57.97 13.63
N GLU A 748 -1.17 59.07 12.89
CA GLU A 748 -1.32 59.19 11.43
C GLU A 748 -0.12 58.60 10.66
N ARG A 749 -0.42 58.02 9.49
CA ARG A 749 0.56 57.61 8.46
C ARG A 749 1.01 58.82 7.63
N PRO A 750 2.30 58.91 7.25
CA PRO A 750 2.77 59.99 6.37
C PRO A 750 2.40 59.72 4.92
N ALA A 751 2.14 60.83 4.21
CA ALA A 751 1.75 60.97 2.82
C ALA A 751 2.85 60.53 1.83
N ARG A 752 2.47 59.97 0.70
CA ARG A 752 3.29 59.75 -0.49
C ARG A 752 3.44 61.03 -1.29
N PRO A 753 4.60 61.31 -1.90
CA PRO A 753 4.75 62.42 -2.82
C PRO A 753 4.24 62.09 -4.24
N ASP A 754 3.63 63.11 -4.85
CA ASP A 754 3.18 63.21 -6.24
C ASP A 754 4.29 62.86 -7.25
N GLN A 755 3.93 62.01 -8.24
CA GLN A 755 4.69 61.92 -9.49
C GLN A 755 3.86 62.46 -10.67
N GLN A 756 4.48 63.38 -11.35
CA GLN A 756 4.02 64.18 -12.48
C GLN A 756 3.74 63.30 -13.72
N ARG A 757 2.70 63.69 -14.44
CA ARG A 757 2.38 63.34 -15.84
C ARG A 757 3.58 63.55 -16.78
N ALA A 758 3.88 62.55 -17.58
CA ALA A 758 4.60 62.74 -18.86
C ALA A 758 3.75 62.16 -19.99
N MET A 759 3.70 62.93 -21.06
CA MET A 759 2.93 62.71 -22.31
C MET A 759 3.55 61.67 -23.22
N PRO A 760 2.82 61.15 -24.25
CA PRO A 760 3.17 59.96 -24.99
C PRO A 760 4.21 60.24 -26.10
N VAL A 761 5.12 59.30 -26.32
CA VAL A 761 6.01 59.26 -27.47
C VAL A 761 5.72 58.00 -28.29
N ASP A 762 5.62 58.24 -29.55
CA ASP A 762 5.40 57.48 -30.76
C ASP A 762 5.62 55.96 -30.78
N ALA A 763 4.67 55.34 -31.51
CA ALA A 763 4.69 53.96 -32.02
C ALA A 763 5.96 53.61 -32.76
N VAL A 764 6.70 52.61 -32.28
CA VAL A 764 7.71 51.87 -33.06
C VAL A 764 7.10 50.53 -33.46
N VAL A 765 6.95 50.37 -34.76
CA VAL A 765 6.56 49.15 -35.45
C VAL A 765 7.64 48.11 -35.17
N VAL A 766 7.34 47.08 -34.41
CA VAL A 766 8.20 45.90 -34.27
C VAL A 766 7.79 44.90 -35.33
N GLN A 767 8.69 44.67 -36.28
CA GLN A 767 8.61 43.66 -37.30
C GLN A 767 8.66 42.28 -36.62
N GLU A 768 7.74 41.35 -37.06
CA GLU A 768 7.76 39.95 -36.70
C GLU A 768 9.12 39.29 -37.06
N PRO A 769 9.66 38.37 -36.20
CA PRO A 769 10.83 37.60 -36.58
C PRO A 769 10.46 36.53 -37.62
N VAL A 770 11.15 36.60 -38.73
CA VAL A 770 11.13 35.63 -39.86
C VAL A 770 11.49 34.25 -39.33
N ARG A 771 10.64 33.24 -39.53
CA ARG A 771 10.94 31.84 -39.30
C ARG A 771 12.13 31.38 -40.12
N PRO A 772 13.17 30.73 -39.57
CA PRO A 772 14.23 30.11 -40.36
C PRO A 772 13.68 28.92 -41.14
N LYS A 773 14.06 28.83 -42.42
CA LYS A 773 13.78 27.70 -43.31
C LYS A 773 14.44 26.42 -42.74
N PRO A 774 13.85 25.23 -42.91
CA PRO A 774 14.46 23.99 -42.50
C PRO A 774 15.74 23.74 -43.34
N ALA A 775 16.80 23.31 -42.64
CA ALA A 775 18.04 22.89 -43.24
C ALA A 775 17.85 21.59 -44.04
N PRO A 776 18.57 21.37 -45.11
CA PRO A 776 18.43 20.18 -45.93
C PRO A 776 18.98 18.94 -45.22
N ALA A 777 18.27 17.84 -45.36
CA ALA A 777 18.59 16.52 -44.81
C ALA A 777 20.03 16.10 -45.18
N LEU A 778 20.84 15.76 -44.17
CA LEU A 778 22.14 15.13 -44.33
C LEU A 778 21.96 13.71 -44.83
N VAL A 779 22.46 13.45 -46.03
CA VAL A 779 22.64 12.13 -46.65
C VAL A 779 23.70 11.38 -45.81
N PRO A 780 23.46 10.13 -45.38
CA PRO A 780 24.48 9.38 -44.67
C PRO A 780 25.65 9.04 -45.58
N ALA A 781 26.87 9.29 -45.11
CA ALA A 781 28.10 8.93 -45.77
C ALA A 781 28.28 7.40 -45.85
N PRO A 782 28.87 6.85 -46.92
CA PRO A 782 29.06 5.43 -47.09
C PRO A 782 30.08 4.88 -46.08
N VAL A 783 29.72 3.77 -45.49
CA VAL A 783 30.56 2.98 -44.58
C VAL A 783 31.75 2.46 -45.40
N GLN A 784 32.96 2.82 -45.01
CA GLN A 784 34.18 2.20 -45.51
C GLN A 784 34.33 0.77 -44.98
N GLU A 785 34.31 -0.20 -45.91
CA GLU A 785 34.70 -1.58 -45.65
C GLU A 785 36.18 -1.66 -45.28
N ALA A 786 36.49 -2.31 -44.17
CA ALA A 786 37.83 -2.70 -43.78
C ALA A 786 38.34 -3.87 -44.66
N PRO A 787 39.63 -3.95 -45.00
CA PRO A 787 40.14 -4.90 -46.00
C PRO A 787 40.15 -6.34 -45.46
N GLN A 788 39.60 -7.26 -46.25
CA GLN A 788 39.66 -8.69 -46.06
C GLN A 788 41.11 -9.19 -46.24
N ALA A 789 41.67 -9.82 -45.22
CA ALA A 789 42.92 -10.57 -45.32
C ALA A 789 42.74 -11.88 -46.10
N ALA A 790 43.57 -12.09 -47.09
CA ALA A 790 43.59 -13.20 -48.01
C ALA A 790 43.74 -14.58 -47.33
N ARG A 791 42.83 -15.47 -47.64
CA ARG A 791 43.01 -16.93 -47.49
C ARG A 791 43.75 -17.49 -48.66
N LYS A 792 44.83 -18.24 -48.40
CA LYS A 792 45.38 -19.23 -49.32
C LYS A 792 45.11 -20.63 -48.80
N PRO A 793 44.94 -21.60 -49.72
CA PRO A 793 44.45 -22.94 -49.39
C PRO A 793 45.59 -23.90 -49.13
N SER A 794 45.36 -24.89 -48.26
CA SER A 794 46.15 -26.11 -48.31
C SER A 794 45.23 -27.34 -48.24
N THR A 795 45.39 -28.07 -49.27
CA THR A 795 44.91 -29.42 -49.57
C THR A 795 45.56 -30.47 -48.71
N GLN A 796 44.87 -31.53 -48.35
CA GLN A 796 45.11 -32.97 -48.63
C GLN A 796 44.32 -33.77 -47.59
N LYS A 797 43.34 -34.60 -48.04
CA LYS A 797 43.37 -36.03 -48.33
C LYS A 797 43.92 -36.87 -47.19
N ALA A 798 43.18 -37.84 -46.64
CA ALA A 798 42.57 -39.06 -47.13
C ALA A 798 41.89 -39.73 -45.95
N ALA A 799 40.69 -40.25 -46.08
CA ALA A 799 40.29 -41.62 -46.37
C ALA A 799 40.55 -42.59 -45.21
N LEU A 800 39.60 -43.26 -44.70
CA LEU A 800 38.87 -44.47 -45.05
C LEU A 800 38.27 -45.16 -43.82
N LEU A 801 37.01 -45.59 -43.99
CA LEU A 801 36.43 -46.86 -43.50
C LEU A 801 36.31 -47.02 -41.97
N SER A 802 35.23 -47.49 -41.41
CA SER A 802 34.27 -48.50 -41.81
C SER A 802 33.08 -48.55 -40.86
N LYS A 803 31.90 -48.74 -41.40
CA LYS A 803 30.81 -49.59 -40.99
C LYS A 803 30.96 -50.41 -39.70
N ALA A 804 29.93 -50.31 -38.82
CA ALA A 804 29.27 -51.51 -38.25
C ALA A 804 27.89 -51.14 -37.75
N ALA A 805 26.91 -51.91 -38.18
CA ALA A 805 25.49 -51.89 -37.80
C ALA A 805 25.29 -52.67 -36.47
N PRO A 806 24.04 -52.65 -35.91
CA PRO A 806 23.76 -52.96 -34.53
C PRO A 806 23.61 -54.46 -34.26
N PRO A 807 23.66 -54.91 -33.03
CA PRO A 807 23.14 -56.24 -32.67
C PRO A 807 21.77 -56.19 -32.03
N ALA A 808 21.09 -57.25 -32.38
CA ALA A 808 19.71 -57.62 -32.14
C ALA A 808 19.42 -58.00 -30.70
N LYS A 809 18.12 -58.00 -30.43
CA LYS A 809 17.30 -58.64 -29.39
C LYS A 809 17.89 -59.93 -28.79
N ALA A 810 17.75 -60.08 -27.48
CA ALA A 810 17.52 -61.38 -26.83
C ALA A 810 16.48 -61.23 -25.74
N ALA A 811 15.44 -62.03 -25.89
CA ALA A 811 14.42 -62.34 -24.91
C ALA A 811 14.78 -63.73 -24.31
N PRO A 812 13.94 -64.34 -23.45
CA PRO A 812 14.00 -64.31 -21.98
C PRO A 812 14.38 -65.72 -21.44
N VAL A 813 14.71 -65.81 -20.17
CA VAL A 813 14.80 -67.11 -19.46
C VAL A 813 13.89 -67.03 -18.27
N ALA A 814 13.09 -68.13 -18.22
CA ALA A 814 12.01 -68.37 -17.25
C ALA A 814 12.54 -69.16 -16.03
N ALA A 815 11.68 -69.12 -15.00
CA ALA A 815 11.40 -70.07 -13.94
C ALA A 815 12.43 -70.23 -12.80
N GLU A 816 11.98 -70.00 -11.56
CA GLU A 816 11.42 -71.16 -10.80
C GLU A 816 10.63 -70.65 -9.59
N ALA A 817 9.55 -71.38 -9.36
CA ALA A 817 8.56 -71.28 -8.31
C ALA A 817 9.01 -71.95 -7.02
N THR A 818 8.61 -71.47 -5.85
CA THR A 818 8.25 -72.28 -4.68
C THR A 818 7.25 -71.55 -3.84
N ALA A 819 6.02 -72.05 -3.89
CA ALA A 819 5.16 -72.68 -2.93
C ALA A 819 4.74 -71.88 -1.69
N ALA A 820 3.46 -71.59 -1.65
CA ALA A 820 2.63 -71.22 -0.50
C ALA A 820 2.51 -72.34 0.53
N PRO A 821 1.97 -72.09 1.73
CA PRO A 821 0.72 -72.77 2.05
C PRO A 821 -0.41 -71.88 2.64
N LYS A 822 -1.57 -72.45 2.38
CA LYS A 822 -2.94 -72.09 2.64
C LYS A 822 -3.30 -71.94 4.13
N ALA A 823 -4.25 -71.02 4.32
CA ALA A 823 -5.63 -71.29 4.92
C ALA A 823 -5.77 -70.87 6.39
N ALA A 824 -6.77 -70.01 6.67
CA ALA A 824 -8.06 -70.49 7.17
C ALA A 824 -9.06 -69.30 7.27
N LYS A 825 -10.26 -69.61 6.77
CA LYS A 825 -11.50 -68.83 6.93
C LYS A 825 -11.94 -68.86 8.39
N THR A 826 -12.46 -67.72 8.87
CA THR A 826 -13.68 -67.76 9.72
C THR A 826 -14.48 -66.50 9.47
N ALA A 827 -15.69 -66.68 9.05
CA ALA A 827 -16.78 -65.74 9.01
C ALA A 827 -17.33 -65.55 10.43
N ARG A 828 -17.82 -64.34 10.74
CA ARG A 828 -19.09 -64.13 11.50
C ARG A 828 -19.37 -62.65 11.66
N THR A 829 -20.44 -62.23 11.01
CA THR A 829 -21.73 -61.70 11.48
C THR A 829 -21.71 -60.31 12.13
N ALA A 830 -22.40 -59.40 11.45
CA ALA A 830 -22.95 -58.19 12.00
C ALA A 830 -23.96 -58.41 13.13
N PRO A 831 -24.18 -57.46 13.97
CA PRO A 831 -25.55 -57.21 14.42
C PRO A 831 -26.03 -55.77 14.22
N ALA A 832 -27.36 -55.76 14.12
CA ALA A 832 -28.32 -54.75 13.81
C ALA A 832 -28.38 -53.59 14.79
N ALA A 833 -28.95 -52.47 14.28
CA ALA A 833 -29.43 -51.31 15.02
C ALA A 833 -30.53 -51.60 16.03
N PRO A 834 -30.69 -50.82 17.07
CA PRO A 834 -32.01 -50.65 17.67
C PRO A 834 -32.57 -49.25 17.59
N ALA A 835 -33.90 -49.31 17.57
CA ALA A 835 -34.87 -48.30 17.30
C ALA A 835 -34.99 -47.18 18.34
N LYS A 836 -35.68 -46.10 17.89
CA LYS A 836 -36.24 -44.95 18.57
C LYS A 836 -36.94 -45.27 19.89
N LYS A 837 -36.77 -44.40 20.90
CA LYS A 837 -37.83 -44.07 21.89
C LYS A 837 -37.83 -42.57 22.14
N ALA A 838 -39.01 -41.99 21.93
CA ALA A 838 -39.43 -40.68 22.37
C ALA A 838 -39.71 -40.67 23.86
N ALA A 839 -39.44 -39.58 24.56
CA ALA A 839 -40.27 -39.06 25.66
C ALA A 839 -39.74 -37.75 26.24
N LYS A 840 -40.60 -36.76 26.20
CA LYS A 840 -41.22 -35.91 27.24
C LYS A 840 -40.41 -34.74 27.78
N ARG A 841 -40.93 -33.53 27.49
CA ARG A 841 -40.81 -32.32 28.33
C ARG A 841 -41.36 -32.54 29.74
N PRO A 842 -40.87 -31.81 30.71
CA PRO A 842 -41.73 -31.00 31.57
C PRO A 842 -41.13 -29.60 31.91
N PRO A 843 -41.81 -28.84 32.82
CA PRO A 843 -42.33 -27.54 32.46
C PRO A 843 -41.59 -26.36 33.11
N ARG A 844 -42.08 -25.17 32.79
CA ARG A 844 -41.76 -23.87 33.37
C ARG A 844 -41.92 -23.86 34.92
N ASP A 845 -41.00 -23.17 35.57
CA ASP A 845 -41.29 -22.06 36.50
C ASP A 845 -40.20 -21.00 36.35
#